data_d5b85ea7c92e9a68410774ea1558c935
#
_entry.id   d5b85ea7c92e9a68410774ea1558c935
#
_cell.length_a   1.000
_cell.length_b   1.000
_cell.length_c   1.000
_cell.angle_alpha   90.00
_cell.angle_beta   90.00
_cell.angle_gamma   90.00
#
_symmetry.space_group_name_H-M   'P 1'
#
loop_
_entity.id
_entity.type
_entity.pdbx_description
1 polymer ?
#
loop_
_entity_poly.entity_id
_entity_poly.type
_entity_poly.pdbx_seq_one_letter_code
_entity_poly.pdbx_strand_id
1 'polypeptide(L)'
;MGVESTATSDEVVPVPSNGQKEVKNHKHKKLLPPSPTTGDLPRSWKIEDSEALYRIEGWGQPYFSISAAGHVTVAPKGDRGGSLDLFELVNAMKQRNLGLPMLIRFSDILEDRIERLNACFAKAIARYNYPGVYRGVFPVKCNQERHLIEDLVKFGKPHQFGLEAGSKPELMIALAVLDTPGALLVCNGYKDREYIETAMLAQRLGQTPIIVLEQIEEVDLVIDANRQLGIKPILGVRAKLSTQGMGRWGASSGDRAKFGLTMPEVIEAVDKLREANLLDSLQLMHFHIGSQISAINVIKDAIQEASRIYVELAMLGADMKYLDVGGGLGVDYDGSQTNFYASKNYNMQNYANDIVAELKDTCAEREITVPTLISESGRAIASHQSVLIFNVLSTSDVPLNPPEPPQEGESPIINYLWESFQSINQENYQELYHDAAQFKEEAISRFNLGILRLRERAKAERLYWACCQKILNITRQQEYVPDELEDLEKIMASIYYVNMSVFQSAPDCWAIDQLFPIMPIHRLAEEPTRRGILADLTCDSDGKIDRFIDLRDVKSVLELHTYKPGEPYYLGMFLNGAYQEIMGNLHNLFGDTNAVHIQLTPKGYQIEHVVKGDTMSEVVSYVQYDSEDMVENIRQRCEKALEENRITLAESQRLLQTYEQSLGRYTYLNS
;
A
#
# COMPACT_ATOMS: atom_id res chain seq x y z
N MET A 1 21.62 31.04 63.00
CA MET A 1 21.34 29.74 63.58
C MET A 1 21.05 28.79 62.40
N GLY A 2 22.03 27.97 62.16
CA GLY A 2 21.97 27.04 61.03
C GLY A 2 21.06 25.82 61.28
N VAL A 3 20.54 25.27 60.24
CA VAL A 3 20.04 23.88 60.24
C VAL A 3 20.65 23.23 58.99
N GLU A 4 21.48 22.23 59.25
CA GLU A 4 22.06 21.32 58.27
C GLU A 4 20.94 20.48 57.62
N SER A 5 20.99 20.34 56.28
CA SER A 5 20.19 19.37 55.56
C SER A 5 21.10 18.21 55.14
N THR A 6 20.86 17.07 55.73
CA THR A 6 21.48 15.79 55.34
C THR A 6 20.84 15.29 54.04
N ALA A 7 21.67 15.17 52.99
CA ALA A 7 21.28 14.52 51.75
C ALA A 7 21.35 12.99 51.91
N THR A 8 20.23 12.32 51.75
CA THR A 8 20.18 10.86 51.55
C THR A 8 20.33 10.53 50.05
N SER A 9 21.33 9.74 49.78
CA SER A 9 21.61 9.19 48.45
C SER A 9 20.56 8.13 48.07
N ASP A 10 19.73 8.42 47.07
CA ASP A 10 18.88 7.43 46.44
C ASP A 10 19.70 6.57 45.47
N GLU A 11 19.79 5.28 45.79
CA GLU A 11 20.31 4.26 44.87
C GLU A 11 19.40 4.12 43.65
N VAL A 12 19.95 4.42 42.48
CA VAL A 12 19.30 4.13 41.17
C VAL A 12 19.42 2.65 40.89
N VAL A 13 18.30 1.92 40.99
CA VAL A 13 18.17 0.54 40.54
C VAL A 13 18.18 0.54 39.02
N PRO A 14 19.07 -0.21 38.33
CA PRO A 14 19.07 -0.26 36.87
C PRO A 14 17.87 -1.08 36.35
N VAL A 15 17.11 -0.48 35.46
CA VAL A 15 16.05 -1.13 34.67
C VAL A 15 16.71 -2.17 33.75
N PRO A 16 16.25 -3.42 33.72
CA PRO A 16 16.81 -4.42 32.80
C PRO A 16 16.47 -4.03 31.35
N SER A 17 17.51 -3.87 30.54
CA SER A 17 17.39 -3.72 29.10
C SER A 17 16.73 -4.97 28.51
N ASN A 18 15.57 -4.79 27.90
CA ASN A 18 14.93 -5.83 27.08
C ASN A 18 15.92 -6.27 26.00
N GLY A 19 16.46 -7.47 26.15
CA GLY A 19 17.25 -8.11 25.13
C GLY A 19 16.40 -8.30 23.87
N GLN A 20 16.76 -7.59 22.84
CA GLN A 20 16.36 -7.94 21.48
C GLN A 20 16.86 -9.36 21.22
N LYS A 21 15.95 -10.33 21.15
CA LYS A 21 16.28 -11.64 20.63
C LYS A 21 16.58 -11.45 19.14
N GLU A 22 17.87 -11.53 18.82
CA GLU A 22 18.30 -11.69 17.44
C GLU A 22 17.55 -12.87 16.82
N VAL A 23 16.72 -12.56 15.85
CA VAL A 23 16.15 -13.57 14.96
C VAL A 23 17.32 -14.10 14.15
N LYS A 24 17.72 -15.33 14.42
CA LYS A 24 18.74 -16.03 13.64
C LYS A 24 18.24 -16.10 12.19
N ASN A 25 18.85 -15.30 11.33
CA ASN A 25 18.67 -15.36 9.89
C ASN A 25 18.96 -16.78 9.41
N HIS A 26 17.94 -17.46 8.92
CA HIS A 26 18.13 -18.67 8.14
C HIS A 26 18.71 -18.26 6.79
N LYS A 27 19.95 -18.64 6.54
CA LYS A 27 20.67 -18.46 5.28
C LYS A 27 19.80 -18.97 4.12
N HIS A 28 19.26 -18.06 3.34
CA HIS A 28 18.53 -18.40 2.11
C HIS A 28 19.54 -18.57 0.97
N LYS A 29 19.48 -19.73 0.31
CA LYS A 29 20.15 -19.92 -0.98
C LYS A 29 19.57 -18.94 -1.97
N LYS A 30 20.42 -18.09 -2.59
CA LYS A 30 20.05 -17.31 -3.76
C LYS A 30 19.57 -18.27 -4.85
N LEU A 31 18.28 -18.26 -5.16
CA LEU A 31 17.71 -18.90 -6.35
C LEU A 31 17.84 -17.94 -7.54
N LEU A 32 19.06 -17.53 -7.85
CA LEU A 32 19.37 -17.01 -9.17
C LEU A 32 19.84 -18.19 -10.03
N PRO A 33 19.42 -18.30 -11.30
CA PRO A 33 20.01 -19.30 -12.18
C PRO A 33 21.52 -19.08 -12.24
N PRO A 34 22.32 -20.15 -12.19
CA PRO A 34 23.78 -20.04 -12.25
C PRO A 34 24.16 -19.31 -13.54
N SER A 35 25.09 -18.34 -13.44
CA SER A 35 25.73 -17.74 -14.61
C SER A 35 26.30 -18.85 -15.49
N PRO A 36 26.18 -18.78 -16.81
CA PRO A 36 26.62 -19.84 -17.70
C PRO A 36 28.10 -20.12 -17.50
N THR A 37 28.40 -21.36 -17.15
CA THR A 37 29.77 -21.89 -17.18
C THR A 37 30.30 -21.77 -18.60
N THR A 38 31.57 -21.41 -18.73
CA THR A 38 32.28 -21.25 -20.03
C THR A 38 32.10 -22.53 -20.87
N GLY A 39 31.15 -22.50 -21.81
CA GLY A 39 30.87 -23.61 -22.73
C GLY A 39 29.45 -23.70 -23.25
N ASP A 40 28.47 -23.16 -22.55
CA ASP A 40 27.09 -23.12 -23.03
C ASP A 40 26.82 -21.87 -23.86
N LEU A 41 26.12 -22.02 -24.97
CA LEU A 41 25.54 -20.90 -25.75
C LEU A 41 24.71 -20.04 -24.78
N PRO A 42 24.78 -18.71 -24.84
CA PRO A 42 23.98 -17.85 -23.97
C PRO A 42 22.52 -18.27 -24.07
N ARG A 43 21.94 -18.74 -22.96
CA ARG A 43 20.54 -19.12 -22.87
C ARG A 43 19.71 -17.88 -23.21
N SER A 44 18.89 -17.97 -24.25
CA SER A 44 17.99 -16.85 -24.60
C SER A 44 16.97 -16.65 -23.49
N TRP A 45 16.79 -15.41 -23.04
CA TRP A 45 15.78 -15.02 -22.07
C TRP A 45 14.38 -15.37 -22.57
N LYS A 46 13.53 -15.91 -21.72
CA LYS A 46 12.18 -16.32 -22.03
C LYS A 46 11.16 -15.63 -21.13
N ILE A 47 9.89 -15.70 -21.49
CA ILE A 47 8.78 -15.17 -20.70
C ILE A 47 8.74 -15.79 -19.29
N GLU A 48 8.96 -17.10 -19.20
CA GLU A 48 8.96 -17.84 -17.94
C GLU A 48 10.06 -17.34 -16.97
N ASP A 49 11.18 -16.85 -17.50
CA ASP A 49 12.24 -16.25 -16.71
C ASP A 49 11.75 -14.91 -16.09
N SER A 50 10.98 -14.10 -16.83
CA SER A 50 10.36 -12.88 -16.32
C SER A 50 9.22 -13.17 -15.35
N GLU A 51 8.39 -14.18 -15.59
CA GLU A 51 7.34 -14.63 -14.68
C GLU A 51 7.92 -15.04 -13.32
N ALA A 52 9.00 -15.79 -13.33
CA ALA A 52 9.73 -16.20 -12.13
C ALA A 52 10.39 -15.01 -11.44
N LEU A 53 11.04 -14.10 -12.19
CA LEU A 53 11.76 -12.94 -11.67
C LEU A 53 10.84 -11.97 -10.92
N TYR A 54 9.72 -11.61 -11.55
CA TYR A 54 8.75 -10.66 -10.99
C TYR A 54 7.65 -11.34 -10.18
N ARG A 55 7.66 -12.68 -10.09
CA ARG A 55 6.74 -13.51 -9.29
C ARG A 55 5.25 -13.31 -9.64
N ILE A 56 4.95 -12.95 -10.87
CA ILE A 56 3.59 -12.62 -11.29
C ILE A 56 2.63 -13.80 -11.15
N GLU A 57 3.09 -15.05 -11.30
CA GLU A 57 2.29 -16.25 -11.07
C GLU A 57 1.81 -16.39 -9.61
N GLY A 58 2.54 -15.81 -8.64
CA GLY A 58 2.15 -15.82 -7.22
C GLY A 58 1.12 -14.74 -6.90
N TRP A 59 1.51 -13.48 -6.99
CA TRP A 59 0.68 -12.34 -6.60
C TRP A 59 -0.37 -11.95 -7.65
N GLY A 60 -0.12 -12.26 -8.91
CA GLY A 60 -0.98 -11.85 -10.04
C GLY A 60 -2.24 -12.70 -10.21
N GLN A 61 -2.25 -13.90 -9.69
CA GLN A 61 -3.38 -14.83 -9.86
C GLN A 61 -4.68 -14.31 -9.20
N PRO A 62 -5.81 -14.44 -9.87
CA PRO A 62 -6.03 -14.99 -11.23
C PRO A 62 -6.11 -13.92 -12.34
N TYR A 63 -5.66 -12.69 -12.07
CA TYR A 63 -5.95 -11.54 -12.94
C TYR A 63 -4.80 -11.10 -13.84
N PHE A 64 -3.55 -11.29 -13.41
CA PHE A 64 -2.37 -10.77 -14.11
C PHE A 64 -1.45 -11.88 -14.61
N SER A 65 -0.97 -11.76 -15.84
CA SER A 65 -0.02 -12.68 -16.47
C SER A 65 0.82 -11.96 -17.52
N ILE A 66 1.77 -12.67 -18.17
CA ILE A 66 2.59 -12.12 -19.24
C ILE A 66 2.20 -12.79 -20.57
N SER A 67 1.98 -12.00 -21.62
CA SER A 67 1.70 -12.49 -22.96
C SER A 67 2.96 -12.95 -23.69
N ALA A 68 2.78 -13.71 -24.77
CA ALA A 68 3.88 -14.10 -25.66
C ALA A 68 4.60 -12.90 -26.32
N ALA A 69 3.98 -11.72 -26.34
CA ALA A 69 4.59 -10.47 -26.80
C ALA A 69 5.51 -9.82 -25.75
N GLY A 70 5.59 -10.38 -24.53
CA GLY A 70 6.33 -9.79 -23.42
C GLY A 70 5.64 -8.59 -22.81
N HIS A 71 4.31 -8.54 -22.84
CA HIS A 71 3.48 -7.52 -22.20
C HIS A 71 2.69 -8.11 -21.04
N VAL A 72 2.47 -7.32 -20.00
CA VAL A 72 1.53 -7.70 -18.93
C VAL A 72 0.11 -7.71 -19.49
N THR A 73 -0.64 -8.77 -19.19
CA THR A 73 -2.06 -8.89 -19.53
C THR A 73 -2.91 -8.90 -18.26
N VAL A 74 -4.11 -8.39 -18.40
CA VAL A 74 -5.12 -8.35 -17.32
C VAL A 74 -6.34 -9.15 -17.76
N ALA A 75 -6.73 -10.16 -16.99
CA ALA A 75 -7.94 -10.96 -17.17
C ALA A 75 -8.96 -10.59 -16.06
N PRO A 76 -9.78 -9.54 -16.22
CA PRO A 76 -10.57 -9.00 -15.12
C PRO A 76 -11.60 -9.97 -14.52
N LYS A 77 -12.03 -10.97 -15.29
CA LYS A 77 -12.92 -12.07 -14.84
C LYS A 77 -12.17 -13.38 -14.51
N GLY A 78 -10.82 -13.28 -14.38
CA GLY A 78 -9.98 -14.46 -14.21
C GLY A 78 -10.16 -15.45 -15.36
N ASP A 79 -10.26 -16.75 -15.05
CA ASP A 79 -10.42 -17.82 -16.04
C ASP A 79 -11.77 -17.81 -16.80
N ARG A 80 -12.70 -16.92 -16.40
CA ARG A 80 -14.08 -16.86 -16.95
C ARG A 80 -14.26 -15.85 -18.08
N GLY A 81 -13.21 -15.13 -18.48
CA GLY A 81 -13.32 -14.04 -19.45
C GLY A 81 -12.12 -13.92 -20.38
N GLY A 82 -12.14 -12.86 -21.21
CA GLY A 82 -11.02 -12.47 -22.03
C GLY A 82 -9.93 -11.73 -21.23
N SER A 83 -8.82 -11.45 -21.89
CA SER A 83 -7.73 -10.65 -21.33
C SER A 83 -7.47 -9.41 -22.17
N LEU A 84 -6.90 -8.38 -21.55
CA LEU A 84 -6.47 -7.13 -22.15
C LEU A 84 -4.95 -7.02 -22.04
N ASP A 85 -4.31 -6.55 -23.12
CA ASP A 85 -2.90 -6.18 -23.11
C ASP A 85 -2.77 -4.80 -22.47
N LEU A 86 -2.03 -4.72 -21.34
CA LEU A 86 -1.92 -3.51 -20.56
C LEU A 86 -1.09 -2.43 -21.27
N PHE A 87 -0.05 -2.82 -22.01
CA PHE A 87 0.77 -1.88 -22.77
C PHE A 87 -0.03 -1.23 -23.91
N GLU A 88 -0.80 -2.03 -24.66
CA GLU A 88 -1.67 -1.53 -25.73
C GLU A 88 -2.79 -0.63 -25.16
N LEU A 89 -3.35 -1.00 -24.00
CA LEU A 89 -4.35 -0.20 -23.32
C LEU A 89 -3.80 1.18 -22.92
N VAL A 90 -2.61 1.24 -22.32
CA VAL A 90 -1.94 2.50 -21.95
C VAL A 90 -1.69 3.38 -23.18
N ASN A 91 -1.19 2.80 -24.27
CA ASN A 91 -0.97 3.54 -25.51
C ASN A 91 -2.30 4.09 -26.08
N ALA A 92 -3.38 3.32 -26.01
CA ALA A 92 -4.70 3.78 -26.44
C ALA A 92 -5.23 4.94 -25.56
N MET A 93 -4.91 4.96 -24.27
CA MET A 93 -5.26 6.09 -23.38
C MET A 93 -4.40 7.33 -23.70
N LYS A 94 -3.11 7.16 -23.93
CA LYS A 94 -2.23 8.28 -24.34
C LYS A 94 -2.69 8.92 -25.66
N GLN A 95 -3.15 8.13 -26.64
CA GLN A 95 -3.76 8.66 -27.87
C GLN A 95 -5.03 9.49 -27.64
N ARG A 96 -5.67 9.32 -26.47
CA ARG A 96 -6.82 10.14 -26.02
C ARG A 96 -6.42 11.34 -25.16
N ASN A 97 -5.13 11.70 -25.16
CA ASN A 97 -4.54 12.78 -24.37
C ASN A 97 -4.65 12.59 -22.85
N LEU A 98 -4.63 11.34 -22.38
CA LEU A 98 -4.49 11.04 -20.97
C LEU A 98 -3.01 10.80 -20.67
N GLY A 99 -2.41 11.71 -19.90
CA GLY A 99 -1.00 11.66 -19.50
C GLY A 99 -0.73 10.63 -18.41
N LEU A 100 0.55 10.30 -18.22
CA LEU A 100 1.03 9.50 -17.08
C LEU A 100 1.48 10.44 -15.94
N PRO A 101 1.44 9.99 -14.68
CA PRO A 101 0.94 8.70 -14.21
C PRO A 101 -0.56 8.50 -14.44
N MET A 102 -1.00 7.24 -14.48
CA MET A 102 -2.39 6.91 -14.72
C MET A 102 -2.79 5.69 -13.89
N LEU A 103 -3.87 5.82 -13.13
CA LEU A 103 -4.50 4.71 -12.42
C LEU A 103 -5.54 4.05 -13.35
N ILE A 104 -5.37 2.77 -13.64
CA ILE A 104 -6.36 2.00 -14.41
C ILE A 104 -7.14 1.13 -13.44
N ARG A 105 -8.46 1.30 -13.41
CA ARG A 105 -9.38 0.53 -12.58
C ARG A 105 -10.20 -0.44 -13.44
N PHE A 106 -10.29 -1.68 -12.99
CA PHE A 106 -11.03 -2.76 -13.66
C PHE A 106 -12.26 -3.12 -12.82
N SER A 107 -13.44 -2.58 -13.18
CA SER A 107 -14.70 -2.81 -12.43
C SER A 107 -15.07 -4.29 -12.35
N ASP A 108 -14.80 -5.07 -13.41
CA ASP A 108 -15.04 -6.52 -13.42
C ASP A 108 -14.24 -7.28 -12.33
N ILE A 109 -13.07 -6.77 -11.90
CA ILE A 109 -12.31 -7.37 -10.80
C ILE A 109 -13.05 -7.18 -9.47
N LEU A 110 -13.68 -6.01 -9.24
CA LEU A 110 -14.52 -5.80 -8.06
C LEU A 110 -15.68 -6.80 -8.01
N GLU A 111 -16.40 -6.96 -9.14
CA GLU A 111 -17.49 -7.92 -9.28
C GLU A 111 -17.00 -9.33 -8.94
N ASP A 112 -15.91 -9.79 -9.57
CA ASP A 112 -15.34 -11.12 -9.34
C ASP A 112 -14.90 -11.33 -7.88
N ARG A 113 -14.33 -10.31 -7.23
CA ARG A 113 -13.90 -10.40 -5.83
C ARG A 113 -15.09 -10.53 -4.86
N ILE A 114 -16.17 -9.78 -5.08
CA ILE A 114 -17.42 -9.89 -4.31
C ILE A 114 -18.02 -11.30 -4.49
N GLU A 115 -18.13 -11.77 -5.73
CA GLU A 115 -18.66 -13.12 -6.01
C GLU A 115 -17.83 -14.22 -5.36
N ARG A 116 -16.49 -14.16 -5.49
CA ARG A 116 -15.59 -15.17 -4.88
C ARG A 116 -15.72 -15.21 -3.36
N LEU A 117 -15.78 -14.07 -2.70
CA LEU A 117 -15.92 -14.00 -1.25
C LEU A 117 -17.26 -14.63 -0.82
N ASN A 118 -18.37 -14.24 -1.46
CA ASN A 118 -19.68 -14.81 -1.17
C ASN A 118 -19.75 -16.31 -1.47
N ALA A 119 -19.14 -16.76 -2.57
CA ALA A 119 -19.09 -18.19 -2.92
C ALA A 119 -18.28 -19.02 -1.89
N CYS A 120 -17.20 -18.47 -1.33
CA CYS A 120 -16.43 -19.13 -0.28
C CYS A 120 -17.25 -19.33 1.00
N PHE A 121 -17.99 -18.31 1.43
CA PHE A 121 -18.89 -18.44 2.58
C PHE A 121 -20.07 -19.36 2.29
N ALA A 122 -20.68 -19.29 1.10
CA ALA A 122 -21.76 -20.21 0.72
C ALA A 122 -21.31 -21.69 0.75
N LYS A 123 -20.09 -21.97 0.24
CA LYS A 123 -19.50 -23.32 0.33
C LYS A 123 -19.22 -23.75 1.77
N ALA A 124 -18.73 -22.84 2.63
CA ALA A 124 -18.50 -23.14 4.04
C ALA A 124 -19.83 -23.41 4.78
N ILE A 125 -20.85 -22.58 4.59
CA ILE A 125 -22.19 -22.73 5.14
C ILE A 125 -22.79 -24.08 4.74
N ALA A 126 -22.71 -24.45 3.47
CA ALA A 126 -23.18 -25.75 2.98
C ALA A 126 -22.37 -26.90 3.57
N ARG A 127 -21.04 -26.81 3.62
CA ARG A 127 -20.15 -27.85 4.15
C ARG A 127 -20.42 -28.19 5.60
N TYR A 128 -20.64 -27.17 6.42
CA TYR A 128 -20.86 -27.35 7.87
C TYR A 128 -22.34 -27.43 8.26
N ASN A 129 -23.28 -27.38 7.30
CA ASN A 129 -24.72 -27.27 7.56
C ASN A 129 -25.04 -26.14 8.55
N TYR A 130 -24.46 -24.97 8.32
CA TYR A 130 -24.69 -23.79 9.13
C TYR A 130 -26.07 -23.20 8.83
N PRO A 131 -26.97 -23.03 9.80
CA PRO A 131 -28.37 -22.61 9.53
C PRO A 131 -28.52 -21.10 9.32
N GLY A 132 -27.42 -20.32 9.45
CA GLY A 132 -27.41 -18.89 9.19
C GLY A 132 -26.99 -18.55 7.77
N VAL A 133 -26.81 -17.24 7.50
CA VAL A 133 -26.38 -16.69 6.21
C VAL A 133 -25.16 -15.80 6.37
N TYR A 134 -24.52 -15.46 5.25
CA TYR A 134 -23.43 -14.49 5.18
C TYR A 134 -23.91 -13.21 4.49
N ARG A 135 -23.49 -12.05 5.01
CA ARG A 135 -23.72 -10.71 4.48
C ARG A 135 -22.41 -9.93 4.54
N GLY A 136 -21.73 -9.77 3.42
CA GLY A 136 -20.53 -8.94 3.37
C GLY A 136 -20.86 -7.45 3.48
N VAL A 137 -19.96 -6.67 4.05
CA VAL A 137 -19.99 -5.19 3.99
C VAL A 137 -18.65 -4.65 3.53
N PHE A 138 -18.66 -3.56 2.78
CA PHE A 138 -17.43 -2.90 2.34
C PHE A 138 -17.16 -1.69 3.22
N PRO A 139 -15.98 -1.63 3.87
CA PRO A 139 -15.58 -0.45 4.63
C PRO A 139 -15.21 0.69 3.67
N VAL A 140 -16.03 1.75 3.66
CA VAL A 140 -15.88 2.90 2.75
C VAL A 140 -14.48 3.51 2.86
N LYS A 141 -13.90 3.55 4.06
CA LYS A 141 -12.52 4.01 4.33
C LYS A 141 -11.44 3.31 3.50
N CYS A 142 -11.70 2.11 3.00
CA CYS A 142 -10.73 1.37 2.20
C CYS A 142 -10.47 2.02 0.83
N ASN A 143 -11.52 2.55 0.21
CA ASN A 143 -11.46 3.41 -0.97
C ASN A 143 -12.81 4.12 -1.14
N GLN A 144 -12.83 5.44 -0.95
CA GLN A 144 -14.03 6.28 -0.90
C GLN A 144 -14.44 6.80 -2.28
N GLU A 145 -13.71 6.46 -3.32
CA GLU A 145 -13.97 6.93 -4.67
C GLU A 145 -15.40 6.61 -5.13
N ARG A 146 -16.10 7.63 -5.62
CA ARG A 146 -17.50 7.56 -5.96
C ARG A 146 -17.85 6.39 -6.87
N HIS A 147 -17.13 6.26 -7.99
CA HIS A 147 -17.43 5.22 -8.99
C HIS A 147 -17.16 3.81 -8.44
N LEU A 148 -16.16 3.66 -7.56
CA LEU A 148 -15.89 2.39 -6.89
C LEU A 148 -17.03 2.01 -5.94
N ILE A 149 -17.52 2.94 -5.13
CA ILE A 149 -18.63 2.68 -4.19
C ILE A 149 -19.93 2.40 -4.94
N GLU A 150 -20.23 3.14 -6.02
CA GLU A 150 -21.40 2.89 -6.87
C GLU A 150 -21.33 1.49 -7.52
N ASP A 151 -20.17 1.09 -8.03
CA ASP A 151 -19.94 -0.25 -8.59
C ASP A 151 -20.08 -1.36 -7.53
N LEU A 152 -19.53 -1.16 -6.33
CA LEU A 152 -19.67 -2.10 -5.22
C LEU A 152 -21.14 -2.32 -4.85
N VAL A 153 -21.94 -1.25 -4.75
CA VAL A 153 -23.38 -1.35 -4.48
C VAL A 153 -24.09 -2.09 -5.62
N LYS A 154 -23.79 -1.75 -6.87
CA LYS A 154 -24.34 -2.37 -8.08
C LYS A 154 -24.06 -3.87 -8.14
N PHE A 155 -22.79 -4.28 -8.01
CA PHE A 155 -22.37 -5.67 -8.09
C PHE A 155 -22.75 -6.46 -6.83
N GLY A 156 -22.85 -5.78 -5.70
CA GLY A 156 -23.26 -6.37 -4.42
C GLY A 156 -24.75 -6.67 -4.28
N LYS A 157 -25.63 -6.11 -5.14
CA LYS A 157 -27.09 -6.30 -5.05
C LYS A 157 -27.55 -7.75 -4.93
N PRO A 158 -27.06 -8.71 -5.74
CA PRO A 158 -27.48 -10.12 -5.64
C PRO A 158 -27.16 -10.77 -4.28
N HIS A 159 -26.18 -10.23 -3.57
CA HIS A 159 -25.69 -10.74 -2.29
C HIS A 159 -26.19 -9.93 -1.09
N GLN A 160 -27.00 -8.88 -1.33
CA GLN A 160 -27.35 -7.89 -0.31
C GLN A 160 -26.11 -7.34 0.42
N PHE A 161 -25.05 -7.10 -0.34
CA PHE A 161 -23.78 -6.61 0.13
C PHE A 161 -23.94 -5.17 0.61
N GLY A 162 -23.50 -4.89 1.83
CA GLY A 162 -23.68 -3.62 2.51
C GLY A 162 -22.44 -2.74 2.51
N LEU A 163 -22.53 -1.64 3.27
CA LEU A 163 -21.42 -0.70 3.48
C LEU A 163 -21.12 -0.54 4.97
N GLU A 164 -19.87 -0.24 5.30
CA GLU A 164 -19.45 0.21 6.63
C GLU A 164 -18.98 1.66 6.55
N ALA A 165 -19.45 2.49 7.48
CA ALA A 165 -19.11 3.89 7.61
C ALA A 165 -18.46 4.16 8.97
N GLY A 166 -17.22 4.64 8.96
CA GLY A 166 -16.44 4.95 10.17
C GLY A 166 -16.37 6.45 10.50
N SER A 167 -17.08 7.30 9.74
CA SER A 167 -17.14 8.74 9.96
C SER A 167 -18.45 9.35 9.44
N LYS A 168 -18.75 10.60 9.82
CA LYS A 168 -19.94 11.32 9.31
C LYS A 168 -19.96 11.43 7.78
N PRO A 169 -18.87 11.87 7.11
CA PRO A 169 -18.87 11.93 5.65
C PRO A 169 -19.10 10.56 4.99
N GLU A 170 -18.52 9.49 5.53
CA GLU A 170 -18.75 8.14 5.02
C GLU A 170 -20.21 7.68 5.25
N LEU A 171 -20.82 8.05 6.37
CA LEU A 171 -22.26 7.83 6.59
C LEU A 171 -23.09 8.55 5.53
N MET A 172 -22.79 9.82 5.20
CA MET A 172 -23.49 10.57 4.15
C MET A 172 -23.37 9.88 2.79
N ILE A 173 -22.17 9.41 2.44
CA ILE A 173 -21.94 8.63 1.20
C ILE A 173 -22.81 7.37 1.21
N ALA A 174 -22.73 6.58 2.27
CA ALA A 174 -23.46 5.32 2.37
C ALA A 174 -24.97 5.52 2.27
N LEU A 175 -25.53 6.52 2.97
CA LEU A 175 -26.96 6.85 2.91
C LEU A 175 -27.41 7.28 1.51
N ALA A 176 -26.55 7.96 0.76
CA ALA A 176 -26.88 8.45 -0.58
C ALA A 176 -26.85 7.35 -1.65
N VAL A 177 -25.98 6.32 -1.48
CA VAL A 177 -25.74 5.34 -2.56
C VAL A 177 -26.27 3.93 -2.27
N LEU A 178 -26.46 3.53 -1.00
CA LEU A 178 -26.91 2.20 -0.63
C LEU A 178 -28.42 2.05 -0.84
N ASP A 179 -28.82 1.61 -2.03
CA ASP A 179 -30.22 1.43 -2.43
C ASP A 179 -30.68 -0.05 -2.41
N THR A 180 -29.83 -0.97 -1.97
CA THR A 180 -30.11 -2.40 -1.99
C THR A 180 -30.99 -2.81 -0.80
N PRO A 181 -32.23 -3.33 -1.03
CA PRO A 181 -33.10 -3.75 0.05
C PRO A 181 -32.49 -4.86 0.90
N GLY A 182 -32.48 -4.67 2.22
CA GLY A 182 -31.95 -5.64 3.18
C GLY A 182 -30.44 -5.69 3.29
N ALA A 183 -29.71 -4.84 2.55
CA ALA A 183 -28.30 -4.64 2.77
C ALA A 183 -28.05 -3.90 4.10
N LEU A 184 -26.96 -4.24 4.78
CA LEU A 184 -26.62 -3.68 6.08
C LEU A 184 -25.78 -2.41 5.92
N LEU A 185 -26.02 -1.43 6.78
CA LEU A 185 -25.17 -0.26 6.95
C LEU A 185 -24.54 -0.34 8.35
N VAL A 186 -23.29 -0.79 8.43
CA VAL A 186 -22.56 -0.89 9.69
C VAL A 186 -21.95 0.47 10.03
N CYS A 187 -22.34 1.04 11.17
CA CYS A 187 -21.95 2.38 11.63
C CYS A 187 -20.87 2.25 12.73
N ASN A 188 -19.61 2.23 12.31
CA ASN A 188 -18.43 2.17 13.18
C ASN A 188 -17.87 3.58 13.49
N GLY A 189 -16.71 3.64 14.11
CA GLY A 189 -15.97 4.85 14.41
C GLY A 189 -16.51 5.63 15.60
N TYR A 190 -15.91 6.77 15.90
CA TYR A 190 -16.33 7.66 16.99
C TYR A 190 -17.59 8.42 16.58
N LYS A 191 -18.65 8.35 17.39
CA LYS A 191 -19.96 8.91 17.07
C LYS A 191 -20.35 10.00 18.05
N ASP A 192 -20.83 11.09 17.51
CA ASP A 192 -21.55 12.11 18.27
C ASP A 192 -23.07 11.94 18.09
N ARG A 193 -23.81 12.80 18.76
CA ARG A 193 -25.27 12.79 18.73
C ARG A 193 -25.84 12.89 17.31
N GLU A 194 -25.31 13.80 16.50
CA GLU A 194 -25.80 14.03 15.14
C GLU A 194 -25.60 12.78 14.24
N TYR A 195 -24.45 12.11 14.36
CA TYR A 195 -24.20 10.84 13.69
C TYR A 195 -25.26 9.79 14.07
N ILE A 196 -25.49 9.61 15.36
CA ILE A 196 -26.45 8.61 15.89
C ILE A 196 -27.87 8.93 15.43
N GLU A 197 -28.33 10.18 15.58
CA GLU A 197 -29.67 10.60 15.15
C GLU A 197 -29.86 10.39 13.65
N THR A 198 -28.85 10.72 12.84
CA THR A 198 -28.91 10.53 11.37
C THR A 198 -29.00 9.05 11.01
N ALA A 199 -28.18 8.21 11.62
CA ALA A 199 -28.21 6.76 11.40
C ALA A 199 -29.58 6.17 11.82
N MET A 200 -30.16 6.58 12.96
CA MET A 200 -31.47 6.13 13.41
C MET A 200 -32.59 6.57 12.45
N LEU A 201 -32.54 7.81 11.97
CA LEU A 201 -33.54 8.34 11.01
C LEU A 201 -33.47 7.60 9.66
N ALA A 202 -32.32 7.08 9.24
CA ALA A 202 -32.16 6.31 8.03
C ALA A 202 -33.04 5.01 8.01
N GLN A 203 -33.40 4.48 9.17
CA GLN A 203 -34.37 3.38 9.24
C GLN A 203 -35.73 3.74 8.61
N ARG A 204 -36.15 5.00 8.73
CA ARG A 204 -37.40 5.47 8.12
C ARG A 204 -37.33 5.58 6.59
N LEU A 205 -36.11 5.58 6.03
CA LEU A 205 -35.87 5.49 4.59
C LEU A 205 -35.84 4.04 4.08
N GLY A 206 -36.02 3.05 4.98
CA GLY A 206 -35.98 1.62 4.65
C GLY A 206 -34.58 1.02 4.67
N GLN A 207 -33.57 1.76 5.15
CA GLN A 207 -32.21 1.25 5.34
C GLN A 207 -32.08 0.49 6.67
N THR A 208 -31.05 -0.32 6.80
CA THR A 208 -30.79 -1.13 8.01
C THR A 208 -29.47 -0.71 8.65
N PRO A 209 -29.41 0.48 9.30
CA PRO A 209 -28.22 0.92 10.02
C PRO A 209 -28.07 0.15 11.33
N ILE A 210 -26.86 -0.34 11.60
CA ILE A 210 -26.47 -0.97 12.86
C ILE A 210 -25.42 -0.07 13.51
N ILE A 211 -25.75 0.57 14.62
CA ILE A 211 -24.86 1.48 15.33
C ILE A 211 -23.98 0.64 16.27
N VAL A 212 -22.70 0.55 15.96
CA VAL A 212 -21.73 -0.22 16.73
C VAL A 212 -21.11 0.67 17.81
N LEU A 213 -21.37 0.33 19.06
CA LEU A 213 -20.85 1.03 20.24
C LEU A 213 -19.35 0.79 20.39
N GLU A 214 -18.56 1.83 20.27
CA GLU A 214 -17.09 1.80 20.39
C GLU A 214 -16.55 2.53 21.61
N GLN A 215 -17.42 3.31 22.29
CA GLN A 215 -17.17 4.02 23.54
C GLN A 215 -18.38 3.88 24.45
N ILE A 216 -18.16 3.80 25.76
CA ILE A 216 -19.25 3.59 26.72
C ILE A 216 -20.24 4.77 26.75
N GLU A 217 -19.77 5.99 26.51
CA GLU A 217 -20.59 7.20 26.47
C GLU A 217 -21.59 7.21 25.30
N GLU A 218 -21.32 6.47 24.23
CA GLU A 218 -22.23 6.34 23.08
C GLU A 218 -23.56 5.66 23.48
N VAL A 219 -23.56 4.83 24.54
CA VAL A 219 -24.77 4.19 25.07
C VAL A 219 -25.79 5.24 25.53
N ASP A 220 -25.35 6.25 26.27
CA ASP A 220 -26.21 7.31 26.77
C ASP A 220 -26.75 8.17 25.62
N LEU A 221 -25.90 8.47 24.61
CA LEU A 221 -26.32 9.20 23.41
C LEU A 221 -27.42 8.45 22.63
N VAL A 222 -27.29 7.13 22.50
CA VAL A 222 -28.30 6.30 21.82
C VAL A 222 -29.61 6.25 22.60
N ILE A 223 -29.56 6.10 23.93
CA ILE A 223 -30.74 6.09 24.79
C ILE A 223 -31.49 7.44 24.68
N ASP A 224 -30.76 8.55 24.70
CA ASP A 224 -31.36 9.88 24.55
C ASP A 224 -31.94 10.11 23.16
N ALA A 225 -31.25 9.69 22.08
CA ALA A 225 -31.75 9.75 20.72
C ALA A 225 -33.03 8.91 20.56
N ASN A 226 -33.09 7.71 21.15
CA ASN A 226 -34.29 6.87 21.16
C ASN A 226 -35.49 7.58 21.81
N ARG A 227 -35.27 8.19 22.99
CA ARG A 227 -36.33 8.96 23.69
C ARG A 227 -36.84 10.13 22.87
N GLN A 228 -35.94 10.84 22.17
CA GLN A 228 -36.27 12.03 21.39
C GLN A 228 -36.98 11.68 20.07
N LEU A 229 -36.47 10.68 19.33
CA LEU A 229 -36.95 10.35 17.99
C LEU A 229 -38.12 9.34 17.98
N GLY A 230 -38.25 8.56 19.07
CA GLY A 230 -39.22 7.45 19.13
C GLY A 230 -38.88 6.34 18.12
N ILE A 231 -37.61 6.17 17.79
CA ILE A 231 -37.08 5.14 16.88
C ILE A 231 -36.28 4.15 17.71
N LYS A 232 -36.61 2.87 17.65
CA LYS A 232 -35.81 1.82 18.30
C LYS A 232 -34.53 1.56 17.49
N PRO A 233 -33.33 1.78 18.04
CA PRO A 233 -32.10 1.55 17.31
C PRO A 233 -31.82 0.07 17.12
N ILE A 234 -31.01 -0.26 16.09
CA ILE A 234 -30.31 -1.55 15.98
C ILE A 234 -28.88 -1.29 16.42
N LEU A 235 -28.43 -1.98 17.46
CA LEU A 235 -27.14 -1.74 18.11
C LEU A 235 -26.21 -2.94 17.91
N GLY A 236 -24.95 -2.61 17.84
CA GLY A 236 -23.84 -3.53 18.00
C GLY A 236 -22.92 -3.11 19.14
N VAL A 237 -22.13 -4.02 19.64
CA VAL A 237 -21.03 -3.74 20.57
C VAL A 237 -19.73 -4.21 19.95
N ARG A 238 -18.72 -3.35 19.89
CA ARG A 238 -17.37 -3.75 19.54
C ARG A 238 -16.60 -4.16 20.78
N ALA A 239 -16.23 -5.45 20.83
CA ALA A 239 -15.48 -6.01 21.94
C ALA A 239 -13.97 -5.94 21.68
N LYS A 240 -13.20 -5.49 22.65
CA LYS A 240 -11.75 -5.64 22.68
C LYS A 240 -11.42 -7.09 23.01
N LEU A 241 -10.78 -7.79 22.07
CA LEU A 241 -10.33 -9.16 22.30
C LEU A 241 -8.94 -9.18 22.95
N SER A 242 -8.66 -10.22 23.73
CA SER A 242 -7.34 -10.49 24.27
C SER A 242 -6.35 -10.95 23.20
N THR A 243 -6.88 -11.53 22.12
CA THR A 243 -6.11 -11.95 20.95
C THR A 243 -5.45 -10.73 20.29
N GLN A 244 -4.11 -10.77 20.17
CA GLN A 244 -3.36 -9.72 19.52
C GLN A 244 -3.05 -10.07 18.07
N GLY A 245 -3.31 -9.13 17.18
CA GLY A 245 -2.87 -9.23 15.78
C GLY A 245 -1.34 -9.26 15.69
N MET A 246 -0.81 -9.99 14.70
CA MET A 246 0.61 -9.98 14.39
C MET A 246 0.91 -8.99 13.26
N GLY A 247 2.14 -8.45 13.23
CA GLY A 247 2.60 -7.57 12.16
C GLY A 247 2.38 -6.09 12.44
N ARG A 248 2.37 -5.25 11.39
CA ARG A 248 2.38 -3.78 11.46
C ARG A 248 1.14 -3.18 12.14
N TRP A 249 0.01 -3.85 12.07
CA TRP A 249 -1.27 -3.41 12.64
C TRP A 249 -1.65 -4.16 13.92
N GLY A 250 -0.72 -4.89 14.55
CA GLY A 250 -0.97 -5.64 15.79
C GLY A 250 -1.47 -4.77 16.96
N ALA A 251 -1.11 -3.49 17.00
CA ALA A 251 -1.60 -2.53 17.99
C ALA A 251 -3.10 -2.16 17.84
N SER A 252 -3.78 -2.64 16.79
CA SER A 252 -5.22 -2.41 16.58
C SER A 252 -6.11 -3.32 17.45
N SER A 253 -5.54 -4.28 18.15
CA SER A 253 -6.23 -5.27 19.00
C SER A 253 -5.60 -5.31 20.40
N GLY A 254 -6.28 -5.99 21.34
CA GLY A 254 -5.89 -6.06 22.75
C GLY A 254 -6.49 -4.95 23.61
N ASP A 255 -6.27 -5.01 24.93
CA ASP A 255 -6.89 -4.14 25.94
C ASP A 255 -6.64 -2.64 25.69
N ARG A 256 -5.55 -2.28 25.03
CA ARG A 256 -5.20 -0.89 24.70
C ARG A 256 -5.58 -0.47 23.28
N ALA A 257 -6.38 -1.26 22.58
CA ALA A 257 -6.91 -0.85 21.28
C ALA A 257 -7.63 0.50 21.38
N LYS A 258 -7.47 1.33 20.33
CA LYS A 258 -8.06 2.69 20.29
C LYS A 258 -9.58 2.65 20.44
N PHE A 259 -10.23 1.65 19.84
CA PHE A 259 -11.68 1.51 19.78
C PHE A 259 -12.14 0.17 20.33
N GLY A 260 -13.40 0.15 20.75
CA GLY A 260 -14.08 -1.00 21.33
C GLY A 260 -14.14 -0.93 22.84
N LEU A 261 -15.04 -1.69 23.43
CA LEU A 261 -15.29 -1.78 24.86
C LEU A 261 -14.48 -2.92 25.47
N THR A 262 -13.93 -2.70 26.65
CA THR A 262 -13.40 -3.77 27.51
C THR A 262 -14.54 -4.64 28.04
N MET A 263 -14.27 -5.83 28.54
CA MET A 263 -15.33 -6.71 29.07
C MET A 263 -16.14 -6.06 30.20
N PRO A 264 -15.55 -5.32 31.17
CA PRO A 264 -16.33 -4.54 32.13
C PRO A 264 -17.27 -3.51 31.46
N GLU A 265 -16.80 -2.77 30.47
CA GLU A 265 -17.62 -1.79 29.74
C GLU A 265 -18.73 -2.46 28.90
N VAL A 266 -18.48 -3.65 28.34
CA VAL A 266 -19.53 -4.45 27.66
C VAL A 266 -20.65 -4.80 28.63
N ILE A 267 -20.34 -5.23 29.86
CA ILE A 267 -21.34 -5.52 30.89
C ILE A 267 -22.07 -4.24 31.32
N GLU A 268 -21.35 -3.13 31.52
CA GLU A 268 -21.95 -1.81 31.80
C GLU A 268 -22.94 -1.41 30.69
N ALA A 269 -22.57 -1.57 29.42
CA ALA A 269 -23.44 -1.26 28.29
C ALA A 269 -24.72 -2.13 28.31
N VAL A 270 -24.60 -3.43 28.57
CA VAL A 270 -25.73 -4.35 28.73
C VAL A 270 -26.65 -3.90 29.86
N ASP A 271 -26.12 -3.50 31.02
CA ASP A 271 -26.91 -3.08 32.18
C ASP A 271 -27.61 -1.75 31.89
N LYS A 272 -26.93 -0.75 31.33
CA LYS A 272 -27.55 0.53 30.91
C LYS A 272 -28.68 0.31 29.88
N LEU A 273 -28.48 -0.54 28.88
CA LEU A 273 -29.52 -0.86 27.89
C LEU A 273 -30.69 -1.60 28.53
N ARG A 274 -30.46 -2.50 29.49
CA ARG A 274 -31.51 -3.19 30.25
C ARG A 274 -32.35 -2.21 31.06
N GLU A 275 -31.74 -1.29 31.79
CA GLU A 275 -32.41 -0.24 32.56
C GLU A 275 -33.26 0.69 31.67
N ALA A 276 -32.78 0.95 30.47
CA ALA A 276 -33.50 1.75 29.46
C ALA A 276 -34.59 0.96 28.67
N ASN A 277 -34.77 -0.34 28.94
CA ASN A 277 -35.64 -1.25 28.18
C ASN A 277 -35.28 -1.33 26.69
N LEU A 278 -33.98 -1.30 26.38
CA LEU A 278 -33.41 -1.36 25.02
C LEU A 278 -32.45 -2.54 24.84
N LEU A 279 -32.40 -3.50 25.76
CA LEU A 279 -31.48 -4.63 25.66
C LEU A 279 -31.70 -5.48 24.39
N ASP A 280 -32.93 -5.58 23.93
CA ASP A 280 -33.32 -6.26 22.68
C ASP A 280 -32.97 -5.47 21.42
N SER A 281 -32.46 -4.24 21.56
CA SER A 281 -31.82 -3.48 20.49
C SER A 281 -30.38 -3.95 20.22
N LEU A 282 -29.70 -4.55 21.21
CA LEU A 282 -28.36 -5.11 21.06
C LEU A 282 -28.44 -6.41 20.26
N GLN A 283 -28.06 -6.35 18.98
CA GLN A 283 -28.21 -7.43 18.03
C GLN A 283 -26.92 -7.86 17.35
N LEU A 284 -25.86 -7.06 17.43
CA LEU A 284 -24.59 -7.34 16.76
C LEU A 284 -23.42 -7.35 17.76
N MET A 285 -22.55 -8.32 17.61
CA MET A 285 -21.22 -8.30 18.20
C MET A 285 -20.20 -8.09 17.09
N HIS A 286 -19.31 -7.12 17.24
CA HIS A 286 -18.24 -6.78 16.33
C HIS A 286 -16.88 -6.88 17.01
N PHE A 287 -15.87 -7.30 16.26
CA PHE A 287 -14.47 -7.20 16.66
C PHE A 287 -13.56 -6.91 15.46
N HIS A 288 -12.38 -6.37 15.74
CA HIS A 288 -11.39 -6.09 14.69
C HIS A 288 -9.98 -6.36 15.21
N ILE A 289 -9.27 -7.29 14.59
CA ILE A 289 -7.93 -7.75 14.99
C ILE A 289 -6.79 -7.11 14.19
N GLY A 290 -7.09 -6.14 13.36
CA GLY A 290 -6.11 -5.43 12.53
C GLY A 290 -6.30 -5.65 11.03
N SER A 291 -5.41 -5.09 10.23
CA SER A 291 -5.40 -5.22 8.77
C SER A 291 -4.31 -6.19 8.35
N GLN A 292 -4.44 -6.80 7.16
CA GLN A 292 -3.40 -7.66 6.56
C GLN A 292 -2.92 -8.77 7.52
N ILE A 293 -3.85 -9.57 8.04
CA ILE A 293 -3.49 -10.70 8.91
C ILE A 293 -2.84 -11.79 8.07
N SER A 294 -1.58 -12.08 8.34
CA SER A 294 -0.79 -13.03 7.53
C SER A 294 -0.94 -14.49 7.96
N ALA A 295 -1.37 -14.74 9.20
CA ALA A 295 -1.42 -16.09 9.79
C ALA A 295 -2.86 -16.49 10.18
N ILE A 296 -3.32 -17.63 9.67
CA ILE A 296 -4.68 -18.14 9.91
C ILE A 296 -4.96 -18.45 11.38
N ASN A 297 -3.95 -18.85 12.16
CA ASN A 297 -4.14 -19.15 13.59
C ASN A 297 -4.59 -17.92 14.38
N VAL A 298 -4.14 -16.71 14.04
CA VAL A 298 -4.59 -15.47 14.69
C VAL A 298 -6.09 -15.26 14.48
N ILE A 299 -6.60 -15.59 13.28
CA ILE A 299 -8.04 -15.54 12.97
C ILE A 299 -8.80 -16.58 13.78
N LYS A 300 -8.28 -17.80 13.89
CA LYS A 300 -8.90 -18.88 14.70
C LYS A 300 -9.00 -18.50 16.17
N ASP A 301 -7.93 -18.00 16.75
CA ASP A 301 -7.91 -17.60 18.16
C ASP A 301 -8.91 -16.45 18.41
N ALA A 302 -8.97 -15.46 17.51
CA ALA A 302 -9.92 -14.36 17.63
C ALA A 302 -11.38 -14.79 17.48
N ILE A 303 -11.69 -15.66 16.52
CA ILE A 303 -13.07 -16.12 16.33
C ILE A 303 -13.52 -17.01 17.50
N GLN A 304 -12.62 -17.79 18.09
CA GLN A 304 -12.91 -18.58 19.28
C GLN A 304 -13.29 -17.70 20.47
N GLU A 305 -12.55 -16.62 20.73
CA GLU A 305 -12.87 -15.68 21.80
C GLU A 305 -14.19 -14.94 21.50
N ALA A 306 -14.35 -14.44 20.26
CA ALA A 306 -15.52 -13.68 19.83
C ALA A 306 -16.81 -14.51 19.87
N SER A 307 -16.75 -15.78 19.47
CA SER A 307 -17.91 -16.70 19.50
C SER A 307 -18.41 -16.92 20.94
N ARG A 308 -17.52 -17.01 21.93
CA ARG A 308 -17.88 -17.10 23.34
C ARG A 308 -18.55 -15.82 23.83
N ILE A 309 -18.02 -14.64 23.48
CA ILE A 309 -18.64 -13.36 23.86
C ILE A 309 -20.04 -13.23 23.24
N TYR A 310 -20.22 -13.62 21.98
CA TYR A 310 -21.52 -13.61 21.31
C TYR A 310 -22.55 -14.48 22.08
N VAL A 311 -22.18 -15.68 22.45
CA VAL A 311 -23.03 -16.61 23.21
C VAL A 311 -23.39 -16.05 24.59
N GLU A 312 -22.42 -15.47 25.31
CA GLU A 312 -22.66 -14.88 26.62
C GLU A 312 -23.60 -13.64 26.53
N LEU A 313 -23.47 -12.80 25.52
CA LEU A 313 -24.40 -11.68 25.29
C LEU A 313 -25.83 -12.17 25.06
N ALA A 314 -26.01 -13.23 24.27
CA ALA A 314 -27.33 -13.86 24.09
C ALA A 314 -27.88 -14.43 25.40
N MET A 315 -27.03 -15.08 26.22
CA MET A 315 -27.43 -15.60 27.53
C MET A 315 -27.78 -14.49 28.54
N LEU A 316 -27.18 -13.32 28.40
CA LEU A 316 -27.54 -12.12 29.17
C LEU A 316 -28.89 -11.51 28.75
N GLY A 317 -29.50 -12.00 27.69
CA GLY A 317 -30.83 -11.61 27.23
C GLY A 317 -30.82 -10.58 26.08
N ALA A 318 -29.69 -10.33 25.44
CA ALA A 318 -29.62 -9.54 24.22
C ALA A 318 -30.21 -10.33 23.04
N ASP A 319 -30.88 -9.66 22.10
CA ASP A 319 -31.50 -10.27 20.89
C ASP A 319 -30.44 -10.42 19.76
N MET A 320 -29.41 -11.24 20.03
CA MET A 320 -28.25 -11.39 19.17
C MET A 320 -28.60 -12.03 17.83
N LYS A 321 -28.27 -11.32 16.70
CA LYS A 321 -28.58 -11.75 15.33
C LYS A 321 -27.38 -11.75 14.40
N TYR A 322 -26.36 -10.97 14.71
CA TYR A 322 -25.23 -10.71 13.82
C TYR A 322 -23.91 -10.90 14.56
N LEU A 323 -22.95 -11.49 13.87
CA LEU A 323 -21.55 -11.45 14.26
C LEU A 323 -20.74 -10.84 13.12
N ASP A 324 -20.14 -9.69 13.36
CA ASP A 324 -19.23 -9.04 12.43
C ASP A 324 -17.77 -9.33 12.84
N VAL A 325 -17.11 -10.13 12.02
CA VAL A 325 -15.73 -10.53 12.23
C VAL A 325 -14.71 -9.43 11.82
N GLY A 326 -15.22 -8.26 11.47
CA GLY A 326 -14.41 -7.11 11.07
C GLY A 326 -13.61 -7.36 9.80
N GLY A 327 -12.50 -6.63 9.67
CA GLY A 327 -11.54 -6.79 8.59
C GLY A 327 -10.42 -7.77 8.92
N GLY A 328 -9.33 -7.68 8.17
CA GLY A 328 -8.12 -8.46 8.41
C GLY A 328 -7.83 -9.52 7.36
N LEU A 329 -8.79 -9.91 6.51
CA LEU A 329 -8.53 -10.81 5.39
C LEU A 329 -7.40 -10.25 4.51
N GLY A 330 -6.23 -10.91 4.57
CA GLY A 330 -5.01 -10.43 3.93
C GLY A 330 -4.98 -10.60 2.41
N VAL A 331 -4.05 -9.89 1.78
CA VAL A 331 -3.66 -10.02 0.37
C VAL A 331 -2.24 -10.57 0.31
N ASP A 332 -1.96 -11.40 -0.67
CA ASP A 332 -0.64 -11.99 -0.90
C ASP A 332 0.15 -11.11 -1.88
N TYR A 333 0.84 -10.10 -1.36
CA TYR A 333 1.56 -9.13 -2.18
C TYR A 333 2.89 -9.68 -2.74
N ASP A 334 3.53 -10.62 -2.06
CA ASP A 334 4.80 -11.21 -2.52
C ASP A 334 4.64 -12.56 -3.25
N GLY A 335 3.41 -13.11 -3.26
CA GLY A 335 3.10 -14.37 -3.90
C GLY A 335 3.66 -15.61 -3.20
N SER A 336 4.16 -15.48 -1.94
CA SER A 336 4.81 -16.59 -1.23
C SER A 336 3.85 -17.55 -0.52
N GLN A 337 2.60 -17.15 -0.31
CA GLN A 337 1.58 -17.88 0.46
C GLN A 337 2.08 -18.30 1.85
N THR A 338 2.74 -17.38 2.56
CA THR A 338 3.34 -17.61 3.87
C THR A 338 2.80 -16.63 4.91
N ASN A 339 3.24 -16.78 6.17
CA ASN A 339 2.94 -15.82 7.24
C ASN A 339 3.85 -14.58 7.22
N PHE A 340 4.59 -14.33 6.15
CA PHE A 340 5.33 -13.10 5.97
C PHE A 340 4.38 -11.89 5.96
N TYR A 341 4.79 -10.73 6.46
CA TYR A 341 3.89 -9.57 6.61
C TYR A 341 3.28 -9.06 5.30
N ALA A 342 3.98 -9.23 4.17
CA ALA A 342 3.48 -8.90 2.83
C ALA A 342 2.75 -10.07 2.16
N SER A 343 2.42 -11.14 2.90
CA SER A 343 1.76 -12.35 2.40
C SER A 343 0.67 -12.83 3.35
N LYS A 344 0.12 -14.01 3.09
CA LYS A 344 -0.78 -14.74 3.98
C LYS A 344 -0.68 -16.24 3.71
N ASN A 345 -0.73 -17.05 4.77
CA ASN A 345 -0.62 -18.51 4.69
C ASN A 345 -1.96 -19.23 4.53
N TYR A 346 -3.01 -18.55 4.08
CA TYR A 346 -4.36 -19.09 3.92
C TYR A 346 -5.07 -18.43 2.72
N ASN A 347 -6.09 -19.06 2.22
CA ASN A 347 -6.95 -18.52 1.17
C ASN A 347 -8.33 -18.11 1.71
N MET A 348 -9.19 -17.49 0.87
CA MET A 348 -10.53 -17.07 1.26
C MET A 348 -11.41 -18.24 1.73
N GLN A 349 -11.23 -19.43 1.16
CA GLN A 349 -12.02 -20.59 1.55
C GLN A 349 -11.62 -21.10 2.95
N ASN A 350 -10.33 -21.08 3.29
CA ASN A 350 -9.87 -21.41 4.64
C ASN A 350 -10.47 -20.44 5.66
N TYR A 351 -10.39 -19.12 5.35
CA TYR A 351 -10.97 -18.06 6.18
C TYR A 351 -12.47 -18.30 6.45
N ALA A 352 -13.26 -18.52 5.40
CA ALA A 352 -14.69 -18.77 5.54
C ALA A 352 -14.99 -20.06 6.30
N ASN A 353 -14.21 -21.13 6.06
CA ASN A 353 -14.40 -22.41 6.73
C ASN A 353 -14.20 -22.30 8.26
N ASP A 354 -13.12 -21.65 8.69
CA ASP A 354 -12.78 -21.55 10.10
C ASP A 354 -13.81 -20.71 10.87
N ILE A 355 -14.29 -19.60 10.30
CA ILE A 355 -15.33 -18.75 10.90
C ILE A 355 -16.65 -19.52 11.05
N VAL A 356 -17.10 -20.18 9.97
CA VAL A 356 -18.38 -20.89 9.97
C VAL A 356 -18.38 -22.09 10.92
N ALA A 357 -17.28 -22.86 10.93
CA ALA A 357 -17.14 -24.04 11.79
C ALA A 357 -17.18 -23.67 13.27
N GLU A 358 -16.35 -22.71 13.69
CA GLU A 358 -16.24 -22.30 15.09
C GLU A 358 -17.56 -21.78 15.64
N LEU A 359 -18.24 -20.90 14.91
CA LEU A 359 -19.51 -20.33 15.36
C LEU A 359 -20.63 -21.36 15.45
N LYS A 360 -20.68 -22.28 14.49
CA LYS A 360 -21.63 -23.38 14.55
C LYS A 360 -21.47 -24.21 15.82
N ASP A 361 -20.23 -24.62 16.11
CA ASP A 361 -19.94 -25.51 17.22
C ASP A 361 -20.15 -24.80 18.57
N THR A 362 -19.67 -23.56 18.71
CA THR A 362 -19.84 -22.76 19.96
C THR A 362 -21.30 -22.43 20.25
N CYS A 363 -22.12 -22.09 19.24
CA CYS A 363 -23.53 -21.83 19.43
C CYS A 363 -24.31 -23.11 19.77
N ALA A 364 -23.94 -24.23 19.16
CA ALA A 364 -24.58 -25.55 19.44
C ALA A 364 -24.34 -26.03 20.87
N GLU A 365 -23.15 -25.77 21.46
CA GLU A 365 -22.82 -26.14 22.84
C GLU A 365 -23.78 -25.53 23.88
N ARG A 366 -24.37 -24.40 23.57
CA ARG A 366 -25.24 -23.63 24.49
C ARG A 366 -26.67 -23.47 23.97
N GLU A 367 -27.03 -24.14 22.89
CA GLU A 367 -28.34 -24.06 22.24
C GLU A 367 -28.74 -22.64 21.84
N ILE A 368 -27.75 -21.80 21.49
CA ILE A 368 -27.95 -20.41 21.02
C ILE A 368 -28.14 -20.44 19.50
N THR A 369 -29.04 -19.57 19.02
CA THR A 369 -29.23 -19.36 17.58
C THR A 369 -27.97 -18.80 16.94
N VAL A 370 -27.50 -19.39 15.85
CA VAL A 370 -26.34 -18.92 15.12
C VAL A 370 -26.60 -17.55 14.47
N PRO A 371 -25.60 -16.66 14.42
CA PRO A 371 -25.76 -15.35 13.81
C PRO A 371 -25.76 -15.37 12.28
N THR A 372 -26.27 -14.31 11.66
CA THR A 372 -25.83 -13.88 10.32
C THR A 372 -24.38 -13.44 10.43
N LEU A 373 -23.53 -13.99 9.58
CA LEU A 373 -22.09 -13.66 9.53
C LEU A 373 -21.87 -12.39 8.70
N ILE A 374 -21.06 -11.49 9.22
CA ILE A 374 -20.63 -10.28 8.51
C ILE A 374 -19.09 -10.25 8.46
N SER A 375 -18.52 -9.76 7.39
CA SER A 375 -17.09 -9.40 7.34
C SER A 375 -16.85 -8.10 6.58
N GLU A 376 -15.85 -7.34 7.03
CA GLU A 376 -15.42 -6.06 6.46
C GLU A 376 -14.14 -6.25 5.62
N SER A 377 -14.20 -7.05 4.56
CA SER A 377 -13.03 -7.51 3.81
C SER A 377 -12.55 -6.50 2.74
N GLY A 378 -12.45 -5.21 3.08
CA GLY A 378 -12.15 -4.12 2.13
C GLY A 378 -10.89 -4.35 1.30
N ARG A 379 -9.74 -4.56 1.97
CA ARG A 379 -8.47 -4.82 1.28
C ARG A 379 -8.55 -5.99 0.31
N ALA A 380 -9.10 -7.09 0.71
CA ALA A 380 -9.21 -8.28 -0.11
C ALA A 380 -10.12 -8.09 -1.34
N ILE A 381 -11.05 -7.16 -1.29
CA ILE A 381 -11.93 -6.80 -2.40
C ILE A 381 -11.25 -5.77 -3.32
N ALA A 382 -10.74 -4.68 -2.76
CA ALA A 382 -10.29 -3.52 -3.54
C ALA A 382 -8.86 -3.62 -4.08
N SER A 383 -7.93 -4.36 -3.45
CA SER A 383 -6.51 -4.28 -3.82
C SER A 383 -6.21 -4.61 -5.28
N HIS A 384 -6.87 -5.62 -5.84
CA HIS A 384 -6.55 -6.13 -7.19
C HIS A 384 -7.17 -5.30 -8.32
N GLN A 385 -8.12 -4.41 -8.01
CA GLN A 385 -8.95 -3.76 -9.03
C GLN A 385 -8.22 -2.65 -9.78
N SER A 386 -7.09 -2.15 -9.29
CA SER A 386 -6.36 -1.07 -9.93
C SER A 386 -4.88 -1.36 -10.12
N VAL A 387 -4.32 -0.70 -11.14
CA VAL A 387 -2.90 -0.70 -11.47
C VAL A 387 -2.49 0.74 -11.72
N LEU A 388 -1.47 1.23 -11.00
CA LEU A 388 -0.86 2.52 -11.27
C LEU A 388 0.23 2.36 -12.34
N ILE A 389 0.09 3.06 -13.45
CA ILE A 389 1.07 3.08 -14.55
C ILE A 389 1.82 4.41 -14.54
N PHE A 390 3.13 4.33 -14.62
CA PHE A 390 4.01 5.49 -14.71
C PHE A 390 5.19 5.20 -15.64
N ASN A 391 5.80 6.25 -16.16
CA ASN A 391 6.94 6.10 -17.08
C ASN A 391 8.26 6.47 -16.40
N VAL A 392 9.33 5.87 -16.88
CA VAL A 392 10.69 6.29 -16.57
C VAL A 392 11.03 7.53 -17.39
N LEU A 393 11.56 8.54 -16.75
CA LEU A 393 11.96 9.83 -17.35
C LEU A 393 13.44 9.85 -17.72
N SER A 394 14.27 9.34 -16.84
CA SER A 394 15.73 9.29 -16.97
C SER A 394 16.33 8.29 -16.01
N THR A 395 17.61 8.04 -16.15
CA THR A 395 18.41 7.25 -15.20
C THR A 395 19.65 8.01 -14.77
N SER A 396 20.08 7.79 -13.53
CA SER A 396 21.39 8.19 -13.04
C SER A 396 22.17 6.93 -12.68
N ASP A 397 23.22 6.70 -13.45
CA ASP A 397 24.11 5.55 -13.24
C ASP A 397 25.34 5.99 -12.46
N VAL A 398 25.92 5.09 -11.67
CA VAL A 398 27.26 5.28 -11.11
C VAL A 398 28.24 5.43 -12.29
N PRO A 399 29.12 6.44 -12.30
CA PRO A 399 30.06 6.65 -13.40
C PRO A 399 31.01 5.46 -13.57
N LEU A 400 30.78 4.64 -14.58
CA LEU A 400 31.59 3.45 -14.90
C LEU A 400 32.57 3.66 -16.07
N ASN A 401 32.97 4.90 -16.33
CA ASN A 401 34.02 5.16 -17.33
C ASN A 401 35.29 4.39 -16.97
N PRO A 402 35.97 3.78 -17.95
CA PRO A 402 37.24 3.11 -17.68
C PRO A 402 38.16 4.00 -16.88
N PRO A 403 38.73 3.54 -15.75
CA PRO A 403 39.60 4.38 -14.96
C PRO A 403 40.91 4.63 -15.71
N GLU A 404 41.37 5.88 -15.63
CA GLU A 404 42.63 6.28 -16.23
C GLU A 404 43.79 5.96 -15.28
N PRO A 405 44.95 5.47 -15.79
CA PRO A 405 46.11 5.24 -14.96
C PRO A 405 46.60 6.56 -14.33
N PRO A 406 47.29 6.47 -13.17
CA PRO A 406 47.91 7.63 -12.54
C PRO A 406 48.87 8.36 -13.47
N GLN A 407 48.92 9.69 -13.37
CA GLN A 407 49.87 10.56 -14.08
C GLN A 407 50.97 11.01 -13.16
N GLU A 408 52.13 11.37 -13.74
CA GLU A 408 53.27 11.91 -12.97
C GLU A 408 52.89 13.20 -12.22
N GLY A 409 53.12 13.22 -10.91
CA GLY A 409 52.80 14.35 -10.05
C GLY A 409 51.38 14.34 -9.44
N GLU A 410 50.57 13.30 -9.70
CA GLU A 410 49.30 13.11 -8.98
C GLU A 410 49.53 12.63 -7.52
N SER A 411 48.54 12.81 -6.67
CA SER A 411 48.59 12.39 -5.27
C SER A 411 48.82 10.90 -5.14
N PRO A 412 49.66 10.45 -4.17
CA PRO A 412 49.88 9.00 -3.91
C PRO A 412 48.62 8.19 -3.72
N ILE A 413 47.53 8.80 -3.24
CA ILE A 413 46.24 8.13 -3.01
C ILE A 413 45.61 7.63 -4.33
N ILE A 414 45.88 8.28 -5.44
CA ILE A 414 45.45 7.86 -6.78
C ILE A 414 46.19 6.59 -7.18
N ASN A 415 47.51 6.51 -6.85
CA ASN A 415 48.28 5.29 -7.11
C ASN A 415 47.78 4.11 -6.29
N TYR A 416 47.49 4.31 -5.00
CA TYR A 416 46.96 3.23 -4.13
C TYR A 416 45.61 2.70 -4.63
N LEU A 417 44.69 3.59 -5.00
CA LEU A 417 43.39 3.19 -5.58
C LEU A 417 43.55 2.47 -6.93
N TRP A 418 44.51 2.90 -7.76
CA TRP A 418 44.81 2.22 -9.01
C TRP A 418 45.41 0.82 -8.78
N GLU A 419 46.34 0.65 -7.86
CA GLU A 419 46.92 -0.62 -7.48
C GLU A 419 45.84 -1.55 -6.92
N SER A 420 44.96 -1.06 -6.05
CA SER A 420 43.82 -1.81 -5.55
C SER A 420 42.93 -2.28 -6.72
N PHE A 421 42.54 -1.38 -7.63
CA PHE A 421 41.74 -1.73 -8.80
C PHE A 421 42.39 -2.83 -9.66
N GLN A 422 43.70 -2.76 -9.90
CA GLN A 422 44.41 -3.73 -10.73
C GLN A 422 44.46 -5.11 -10.06
N SER A 423 44.66 -5.17 -8.77
CA SER A 423 44.94 -6.41 -8.00
C SER A 423 43.67 -7.14 -7.53
N ILE A 424 42.45 -6.54 -7.58
CA ILE A 424 41.21 -7.20 -7.17
C ILE A 424 41.00 -8.51 -7.92
N ASN A 425 40.83 -9.61 -7.17
CA ASN A 425 40.55 -10.97 -7.64
C ASN A 425 39.65 -11.71 -6.62
N GLN A 426 39.35 -13.01 -6.88
CA GLN A 426 38.46 -13.82 -6.04
C GLN A 426 39.02 -14.10 -4.62
N GLU A 427 40.31 -13.93 -4.38
CA GLU A 427 40.94 -14.23 -3.10
C GLU A 427 41.02 -13.01 -2.16
N ASN A 428 41.09 -11.78 -2.74
CA ASN A 428 41.36 -10.56 -1.98
C ASN A 428 40.27 -9.47 -2.09
N TYR A 429 39.14 -9.73 -2.75
CA TYR A 429 38.10 -8.70 -3.03
C TYR A 429 37.52 -8.04 -1.76
N GLN A 430 37.42 -8.75 -0.63
CA GLN A 430 36.93 -8.19 0.63
C GLN A 430 37.92 -7.17 1.23
N GLU A 431 39.18 -7.54 1.34
CA GLU A 431 40.24 -6.66 1.82
C GLU A 431 40.33 -5.40 0.97
N LEU A 432 40.37 -5.58 -0.35
CA LEU A 432 40.50 -4.45 -1.29
C LEU A 432 39.21 -3.58 -1.37
N TYR A 433 38.05 -4.08 -0.96
CA TYR A 433 36.87 -3.23 -0.78
C TYR A 433 37.06 -2.24 0.37
N HIS A 434 37.58 -2.71 1.52
CA HIS A 434 37.87 -1.86 2.67
C HIS A 434 38.97 -0.85 2.36
N ASP A 435 40.05 -1.27 1.70
CA ASP A 435 41.13 -0.39 1.28
C ASP A 435 40.62 0.70 0.33
N ALA A 436 39.83 0.33 -0.68
CA ALA A 436 39.28 1.31 -1.62
C ALA A 436 38.33 2.31 -0.93
N ALA A 437 37.51 1.84 0.02
CA ALA A 437 36.63 2.70 0.81
C ALA A 437 37.44 3.66 1.70
N GLN A 438 38.48 3.17 2.37
CA GLN A 438 39.38 3.99 3.18
C GLN A 438 40.09 5.05 2.34
N PHE A 439 40.64 4.70 1.19
CA PHE A 439 41.32 5.64 0.31
C PHE A 439 40.36 6.71 -0.26
N LYS A 440 39.12 6.35 -0.53
CA LYS A 440 38.09 7.33 -0.92
C LYS A 440 37.85 8.35 0.20
N GLU A 441 37.66 7.90 1.44
CA GLU A 441 37.46 8.78 2.60
C GLU A 441 38.69 9.67 2.85
N GLU A 442 39.91 9.11 2.69
CA GLU A 442 41.14 9.89 2.78
C GLU A 442 41.22 10.93 1.67
N ALA A 443 40.81 10.61 0.43
CA ALA A 443 40.78 11.58 -0.67
C ALA A 443 39.83 12.74 -0.37
N ILE A 444 38.64 12.45 0.18
CA ILE A 444 37.68 13.49 0.62
C ILE A 444 38.28 14.36 1.73
N SER A 445 38.93 13.75 2.73
CA SER A 445 39.57 14.47 3.82
C SER A 445 40.69 15.42 3.32
N ARG A 446 41.55 14.89 2.45
CA ARG A 446 42.63 15.71 1.84
C ARG A 446 42.12 16.85 0.96
N PHE A 447 41.00 16.61 0.24
CA PHE A 447 40.32 17.67 -0.51
C PHE A 447 39.80 18.77 0.43
N ASN A 448 39.14 18.41 1.52
CA ASN A 448 38.60 19.34 2.51
C ASN A 448 39.70 20.19 3.18
N LEU A 449 40.90 19.61 3.32
CA LEU A 449 42.09 20.33 3.82
C LEU A 449 42.78 21.17 2.75
N GLY A 450 42.30 21.22 1.50
CA GLY A 450 42.90 21.95 0.39
C GLY A 450 44.19 21.31 -0.18
N ILE A 451 44.51 20.10 0.19
CA ILE A 451 45.70 19.35 -0.26
C ILE A 451 45.46 18.71 -1.61
N LEU A 452 44.26 18.12 -1.81
CA LEU A 452 43.88 17.47 -3.06
C LEU A 452 43.07 18.44 -3.93
N ARG A 453 43.28 18.42 -5.25
CA ARG A 453 42.48 19.23 -6.19
C ARG A 453 41.17 18.49 -6.57
N LEU A 454 40.16 19.24 -7.02
CA LEU A 454 38.86 18.68 -7.41
C LEU A 454 39.00 17.60 -8.50
N ARG A 455 39.89 17.76 -9.47
CA ARG A 455 40.13 16.76 -10.53
C ARG A 455 40.68 15.42 -9.96
N GLU A 456 41.59 15.52 -8.98
CA GLU A 456 42.20 14.37 -8.33
C GLU A 456 41.14 13.66 -7.45
N ARG A 457 40.33 14.42 -6.70
CA ARG A 457 39.23 13.86 -5.94
C ARG A 457 38.25 13.13 -6.87
N ALA A 458 37.82 13.73 -7.98
CA ALA A 458 36.95 13.10 -8.96
C ALA A 458 37.55 11.83 -9.56
N LYS A 459 38.90 11.78 -9.76
CA LYS A 459 39.60 10.58 -10.23
C LYS A 459 39.62 9.49 -9.16
N ALA A 460 39.85 9.85 -7.89
CA ALA A 460 39.79 8.92 -6.76
C ALA A 460 38.39 8.27 -6.63
N GLU A 461 37.35 9.07 -6.70
CA GLU A 461 35.97 8.59 -6.67
C GLU A 461 35.66 7.65 -7.84
N ARG A 462 36.11 7.96 -9.07
CA ARG A 462 35.95 7.06 -10.23
C ARG A 462 36.69 5.72 -10.05
N LEU A 463 37.90 5.76 -9.50
CA LEU A 463 38.66 4.55 -9.20
C LEU A 463 37.97 3.68 -8.13
N TYR A 464 37.45 4.31 -7.08
CA TYR A 464 36.64 3.62 -6.07
C TYR A 464 35.44 2.91 -6.70
N TRP A 465 34.65 3.61 -7.55
CA TRP A 465 33.52 3.01 -8.22
C TRP A 465 33.93 1.87 -9.17
N ALA A 466 35.07 1.98 -9.82
CA ALA A 466 35.60 0.89 -10.65
C ALA A 466 36.00 -0.34 -9.79
N CYS A 467 36.57 -0.15 -8.59
CA CYS A 467 36.80 -1.20 -7.62
C CYS A 467 35.48 -1.87 -7.21
N CYS A 468 34.50 -1.08 -6.80
CA CYS A 468 33.16 -1.58 -6.42
C CYS A 468 32.50 -2.41 -7.53
N GLN A 469 32.58 -1.96 -8.80
CA GLN A 469 32.04 -2.70 -9.94
C GLN A 469 32.74 -4.05 -10.15
N LYS A 470 34.06 -4.08 -10.03
CA LYS A 470 34.86 -5.31 -10.18
C LYS A 470 34.53 -6.30 -9.06
N ILE A 471 34.38 -5.80 -7.83
CA ILE A 471 34.00 -6.59 -6.65
C ILE A 471 32.57 -7.13 -6.79
N LEU A 472 31.62 -6.29 -7.20
CA LEU A 472 30.23 -6.69 -7.44
C LEU A 472 30.11 -7.81 -8.50
N ASN A 473 30.95 -7.77 -9.54
CA ASN A 473 30.98 -8.82 -10.55
C ASN A 473 31.52 -10.14 -9.98
N ILE A 474 32.43 -10.08 -9.00
CA ILE A 474 32.94 -11.27 -8.29
C ILE A 474 31.86 -11.83 -7.36
N THR A 475 31.22 -11.00 -6.52
CA THR A 475 30.21 -11.43 -5.55
C THR A 475 28.98 -12.06 -6.23
N ARG A 476 28.58 -11.58 -7.40
CA ARG A 476 27.48 -12.16 -8.19
C ARG A 476 27.72 -13.59 -8.65
N GLN A 477 28.96 -14.02 -8.71
CA GLN A 477 29.34 -15.39 -9.13
C GLN A 477 29.46 -16.34 -7.93
N GLN A 478 29.29 -15.85 -6.69
CA GLN A 478 29.47 -16.63 -5.48
C GLN A 478 28.13 -17.09 -4.89
N GLU A 479 28.10 -18.25 -4.27
CA GLU A 479 26.93 -18.77 -3.54
C GLU A 479 26.64 -17.99 -2.25
N TYR A 480 27.66 -17.37 -1.65
CA TYR A 480 27.57 -16.58 -0.42
C TYR A 480 28.22 -15.22 -0.62
N VAL A 481 27.49 -14.17 -0.29
CA VAL A 481 28.00 -12.79 -0.23
C VAL A 481 28.24 -12.46 1.24
N PRO A 482 29.43 -11.96 1.61
CA PRO A 482 29.69 -11.48 2.97
C PRO A 482 28.74 -10.35 3.38
N ASP A 483 28.30 -10.34 4.64
CA ASP A 483 27.33 -9.39 5.19
C ASP A 483 27.74 -7.91 4.91
N GLU A 484 29.02 -7.60 4.97
CA GLU A 484 29.59 -6.28 4.69
C GLU A 484 29.51 -5.83 3.20
N LEU A 485 29.25 -6.76 2.30
CA LEU A 485 29.08 -6.53 0.86
C LEU A 485 27.62 -6.67 0.39
N GLU A 486 26.69 -7.00 1.30
CA GLU A 486 25.26 -7.11 0.96
C GLU A 486 24.70 -5.78 0.42
N ASP A 487 25.12 -4.66 1.00
CA ASP A 487 24.69 -3.33 0.56
C ASP A 487 25.34 -2.86 -0.75
N LEU A 488 26.38 -3.56 -1.24
CA LEU A 488 27.12 -3.13 -2.43
C LEU A 488 26.23 -3.12 -3.69
N GLU A 489 25.30 -4.05 -3.80
CA GLU A 489 24.35 -4.08 -4.92
C GLU A 489 23.44 -2.85 -4.92
N LYS A 490 22.95 -2.41 -3.74
CA LYS A 490 22.17 -1.20 -3.57
C LYS A 490 22.99 0.07 -3.86
N ILE A 491 24.23 0.12 -3.37
CA ILE A 491 25.14 1.25 -3.59
C ILE A 491 25.46 1.44 -5.08
N MET A 492 25.57 0.33 -5.82
CA MET A 492 25.87 0.31 -7.25
C MET A 492 24.65 0.34 -8.15
N ALA A 493 23.44 0.38 -7.57
CA ALA A 493 22.20 0.41 -8.33
C ALA A 493 22.04 1.75 -9.08
N SER A 494 21.45 1.68 -10.27
CA SER A 494 21.03 2.86 -11.01
C SER A 494 19.81 3.50 -10.34
N ILE A 495 19.71 4.82 -10.37
CA ILE A 495 18.49 5.52 -9.97
C ILE A 495 17.63 5.72 -11.21
N TYR A 496 16.41 5.19 -11.21
CA TYR A 496 15.40 5.38 -12.25
C TYR A 496 14.42 6.46 -11.77
N TYR A 497 14.47 7.63 -12.39
CA TYR A 497 13.52 8.71 -12.11
C TYR A 497 12.20 8.41 -12.80
N VAL A 498 11.14 8.34 -12.02
CA VAL A 498 9.80 7.95 -12.47
C VAL A 498 8.80 9.08 -12.33
N ASN A 499 7.92 9.20 -13.32
CA ASN A 499 6.88 10.23 -13.36
C ASN A 499 5.71 9.83 -12.45
N MET A 500 5.88 10.00 -11.16
CA MET A 500 4.86 9.82 -10.12
C MET A 500 5.27 10.53 -8.83
N SER A 501 4.39 10.60 -7.85
CA SER A 501 4.69 10.92 -6.45
C SER A 501 4.40 9.71 -5.57
N VAL A 502 5.39 9.26 -4.80
CA VAL A 502 5.21 8.19 -3.80
C VAL A 502 4.21 8.62 -2.73
N PHE A 503 4.28 9.90 -2.32
CA PHE A 503 3.41 10.47 -1.28
C PHE A 503 1.94 10.51 -1.72
N GLN A 504 1.67 10.79 -3.00
CA GLN A 504 0.32 10.84 -3.54
C GLN A 504 -0.24 9.45 -3.88
N SER A 505 0.56 8.58 -4.50
CA SER A 505 0.06 7.36 -5.13
C SER A 505 0.39 6.07 -4.39
N ALA A 506 1.36 6.09 -3.47
CA ALA A 506 1.82 4.94 -2.71
C ALA A 506 2.27 5.32 -1.28
N PRO A 507 1.44 6.04 -0.51
CA PRO A 507 1.84 6.56 0.80
C PRO A 507 2.25 5.46 1.78
N ASP A 508 1.69 4.27 1.70
CA ASP A 508 2.05 3.15 2.57
C ASP A 508 3.48 2.62 2.30
N CYS A 509 4.03 2.80 1.08
CA CYS A 509 5.44 2.49 0.82
C CYS A 509 6.35 3.33 1.70
N TRP A 510 6.05 4.64 1.81
CA TRP A 510 6.80 5.59 2.59
C TRP A 510 6.49 5.48 4.09
N ALA A 511 5.21 5.48 4.47
CA ALA A 511 4.80 5.61 5.87
C ALA A 511 5.02 4.35 6.70
N ILE A 512 4.88 3.17 6.10
CA ILE A 512 4.89 1.88 6.81
C ILE A 512 5.67 0.78 6.08
N ASP A 513 6.49 1.12 5.10
CA ASP A 513 7.24 0.15 4.26
C ASP A 513 6.36 -0.97 3.66
N GLN A 514 5.12 -0.68 3.29
CA GLN A 514 4.27 -1.64 2.59
C GLN A 514 4.91 -2.01 1.25
N LEU A 515 4.99 -3.30 0.96
CA LEU A 515 5.48 -3.78 -0.31
C LEU A 515 4.33 -3.92 -1.30
N PHE A 516 4.57 -3.48 -2.54
CA PHE A 516 3.69 -3.69 -3.68
C PHE A 516 4.45 -4.36 -4.82
N PRO A 517 3.80 -5.24 -5.61
CA PRO A 517 4.40 -5.72 -6.85
C PRO A 517 4.64 -4.56 -7.82
N ILE A 518 5.88 -4.39 -8.25
CA ILE A 518 6.28 -3.39 -9.26
C ILE A 518 7.09 -4.10 -10.32
N MET A 519 6.73 -3.89 -11.59
CA MET A 519 7.44 -4.47 -12.72
C MET A 519 7.23 -3.67 -14.01
N PRO A 520 8.09 -3.82 -15.03
CA PRO A 520 7.80 -3.33 -16.36
C PRO A 520 6.52 -3.98 -16.94
N ILE A 521 5.70 -3.19 -17.63
CA ILE A 521 4.49 -3.74 -18.28
C ILE A 521 4.75 -4.21 -19.72
N HIS A 522 5.95 -4.04 -20.23
CA HIS A 522 6.39 -4.48 -21.56
C HIS A 522 7.89 -4.82 -21.55
N ARG A 523 8.42 -5.32 -22.67
CA ARG A 523 9.81 -5.79 -22.84
C ARG A 523 10.15 -7.02 -21.99
N LEU A 524 9.16 -7.76 -21.53
CA LEU A 524 9.35 -8.92 -20.66
C LEU A 524 9.88 -10.18 -21.40
N ALA A 525 10.02 -10.11 -22.72
CA ALA A 525 10.76 -11.10 -23.53
C ALA A 525 12.27 -10.78 -23.62
N GLU A 526 12.73 -9.67 -23.02
CA GLU A 526 14.13 -9.24 -22.95
C GLU A 526 14.66 -9.42 -21.51
N GLU A 527 15.94 -9.77 -21.39
CA GLU A 527 16.58 -9.86 -20.07
C GLU A 527 16.75 -8.47 -19.44
N PRO A 528 16.25 -8.24 -18.21
CA PRO A 528 16.48 -7.00 -17.48
C PRO A 528 17.91 -7.00 -16.87
N THR A 529 18.84 -6.37 -17.58
CA THR A 529 20.27 -6.40 -17.25
C THR A 529 20.70 -5.36 -16.21
N ARG A 530 19.81 -4.45 -15.83
CA ARG A 530 20.08 -3.40 -14.85
C ARG A 530 19.46 -3.70 -13.49
N ARG A 531 20.04 -3.12 -12.46
CA ARG A 531 19.47 -3.10 -11.11
C ARG A 531 19.23 -1.65 -10.73
N GLY A 532 18.04 -1.33 -10.27
CA GLY A 532 17.67 0.04 -9.97
C GLY A 532 16.83 0.21 -8.73
N ILE A 533 16.88 1.42 -8.17
CA ILE A 533 15.88 1.95 -7.26
C ILE A 533 15.03 2.98 -8.02
N LEU A 534 13.80 3.20 -7.57
CA LEU A 534 12.90 4.18 -8.18
C LEU A 534 12.92 5.46 -7.35
N ALA A 535 13.14 6.60 -7.97
CA ALA A 535 13.02 7.92 -7.38
C ALA A 535 11.87 8.68 -8.05
N ASP A 536 10.98 9.25 -7.25
CA ASP A 536 9.83 10.01 -7.73
C ASP A 536 10.20 11.45 -8.15
N LEU A 537 9.21 12.27 -8.47
CA LEU A 537 9.41 13.66 -8.90
C LEU A 537 9.56 14.65 -7.75
N THR A 538 9.26 14.22 -6.52
CA THR A 538 9.34 15.14 -5.38
C THR A 538 10.78 15.48 -5.04
N CYS A 539 11.01 16.65 -4.44
CA CYS A 539 12.35 17.04 -3.99
C CYS A 539 12.74 16.41 -2.64
N ASP A 540 11.85 15.62 -2.04
CA ASP A 540 12.09 14.96 -0.76
C ASP A 540 12.91 13.67 -0.94
N SER A 541 13.88 13.45 -0.05
CA SER A 541 14.72 12.26 -0.05
C SER A 541 13.97 10.95 0.19
N ASP A 542 12.77 11.01 0.81
CA ASP A 542 11.88 9.89 1.05
C ASP A 542 11.00 9.54 -0.17
N GLY A 543 11.00 10.40 -1.21
CA GLY A 543 10.31 10.17 -2.49
C GLY A 543 10.99 9.09 -3.34
N LYS A 544 11.13 7.89 -2.80
CA LYS A 544 11.77 6.75 -3.46
C LYS A 544 11.13 5.43 -3.07
N ILE A 545 11.32 4.44 -3.94
CA ILE A 545 11.03 3.03 -3.65
C ILE A 545 12.34 2.26 -3.82
N ASP A 546 12.87 1.79 -2.70
CA ASP A 546 14.11 1.02 -2.61
C ASP A 546 13.92 -0.29 -1.82
N ARG A 547 12.65 -0.75 -1.73
CA ARG A 547 12.24 -2.01 -1.12
C ARG A 547 11.21 -2.68 -2.03
N PHE A 548 11.53 -3.87 -2.49
CA PHE A 548 10.73 -4.61 -3.48
C PHE A 548 10.39 -6.00 -2.95
N ILE A 549 9.33 -6.58 -3.48
CA ILE A 549 8.92 -7.94 -3.12
C ILE A 549 10.02 -8.95 -3.49
N ASP A 550 10.22 -9.92 -2.60
CA ASP A 550 10.98 -11.13 -2.86
C ASP A 550 10.29 -12.31 -2.14
N LEU A 551 10.77 -13.54 -2.34
CA LEU A 551 10.17 -14.70 -1.72
C LEU A 551 10.43 -14.72 -0.21
N ARG A 552 9.43 -14.30 0.58
CA ARG A 552 9.51 -14.23 2.06
C ARG A 552 10.61 -13.27 2.55
N ASP A 553 10.98 -12.30 1.71
CA ASP A 553 12.05 -11.36 1.98
C ASP A 553 11.80 -10.03 1.27
N VAL A 554 12.71 -9.09 1.42
CA VAL A 554 12.70 -7.78 0.80
C VAL A 554 14.01 -7.58 0.05
N LYS A 555 13.95 -7.39 -1.26
CA LYS A 555 15.13 -6.99 -2.02
C LYS A 555 15.25 -5.47 -2.12
N SER A 556 16.48 -4.98 -2.11
CA SER A 556 16.80 -3.56 -2.11
C SER A 556 16.87 -2.92 -3.51
N VAL A 557 16.75 -3.71 -4.55
CA VAL A 557 16.83 -3.28 -5.95
C VAL A 557 15.81 -4.03 -6.79
N LEU A 558 15.35 -3.40 -7.88
CA LEU A 558 14.48 -3.99 -8.89
C LEU A 558 15.29 -4.26 -10.15
N GLU A 559 15.09 -5.40 -10.75
CA GLU A 559 15.64 -5.72 -12.07
C GLU A 559 14.88 -4.95 -13.16
N LEU A 560 15.62 -4.21 -13.97
CA LEU A 560 15.08 -3.31 -14.97
C LEU A 560 15.87 -3.42 -16.29
N HIS A 561 15.24 -3.02 -17.38
CA HIS A 561 15.89 -2.93 -18.68
C HIS A 561 16.66 -1.62 -18.79
N THR A 562 17.72 -1.61 -19.60
CA THR A 562 18.43 -0.36 -19.93
C THR A 562 17.44 0.66 -20.50
N TYR A 563 17.40 1.84 -19.86
CA TYR A 563 16.60 2.96 -20.34
C TYR A 563 17.22 3.52 -21.64
N LYS A 564 16.37 3.79 -22.62
CA LYS A 564 16.77 4.39 -23.90
C LYS A 564 15.99 5.70 -24.08
N PRO A 565 16.67 6.85 -24.09
CA PRO A 565 16.01 8.13 -24.31
C PRO A 565 15.18 8.14 -25.61
N GLY A 566 13.94 8.59 -25.52
CA GLY A 566 13.02 8.64 -26.67
C GLY A 566 12.21 7.36 -26.92
N GLU A 567 12.53 6.25 -26.25
CA GLU A 567 11.69 5.04 -26.26
C GLU A 567 10.83 5.01 -24.98
N PRO A 568 9.53 4.68 -25.07
CA PRO A 568 8.68 4.57 -23.88
C PRO A 568 9.15 3.41 -22.99
N TYR A 569 9.24 3.66 -21.67
CA TYR A 569 9.50 2.62 -20.71
C TYR A 569 8.53 2.77 -19.53
N TYR A 570 7.52 1.91 -19.49
CA TYR A 570 6.41 1.96 -18.54
C TYR A 570 6.56 0.89 -17.48
N LEU A 571 6.34 1.30 -16.22
CA LEU A 571 6.26 0.42 -15.07
C LEU A 571 4.82 0.42 -14.55
N GLY A 572 4.41 -0.70 -13.96
CA GLY A 572 3.15 -0.85 -13.25
C GLY A 572 3.39 -1.15 -11.78
N MET A 573 2.64 -0.50 -10.89
CA MET A 573 2.47 -0.88 -9.50
C MET A 573 1.10 -1.54 -9.35
N PHE A 574 1.09 -2.78 -8.86
CA PHE A 574 -0.09 -3.63 -8.78
C PHE A 574 -0.59 -3.78 -7.35
N LEU A 575 -1.82 -4.24 -7.18
CA LEU A 575 -2.48 -4.50 -5.90
C LEU A 575 -2.60 -3.27 -4.99
N ASN A 576 -2.62 -2.07 -5.56
CA ASN A 576 -2.64 -0.79 -4.87
C ASN A 576 -4.05 -0.18 -4.71
N GLY A 577 -5.13 -0.89 -5.08
CA GLY A 577 -6.50 -0.38 -5.04
C GLY A 577 -7.09 -0.17 -3.65
N ALA A 578 -6.41 -0.59 -2.59
CA ALA A 578 -6.83 -0.41 -1.21
C ALA A 578 -5.96 0.63 -0.50
N TYR A 579 -6.58 1.69 0.04
CA TYR A 579 -6.01 2.76 0.86
C TYR A 579 -5.11 3.76 0.15
N GLN A 580 -4.33 3.38 -0.87
CA GLN A 580 -3.25 4.21 -1.40
C GLN A 580 -3.75 5.55 -1.95
N GLU A 581 -4.73 5.50 -2.80
CA GLU A 581 -5.29 6.66 -3.49
C GLU A 581 -5.89 7.70 -2.52
N ILE A 582 -6.65 7.23 -1.55
CA ILE A 582 -7.37 8.09 -0.60
C ILE A 582 -6.52 8.58 0.58
N MET A 583 -5.35 7.97 0.83
CA MET A 583 -4.40 8.37 1.87
C MET A 583 -3.25 9.21 1.31
N GLY A 584 -3.25 9.49 0.02
CA GLY A 584 -2.26 10.33 -0.64
C GLY A 584 -2.20 11.75 -0.06
N ASN A 585 -1.06 12.40 -0.21
CA ASN A 585 -0.88 13.79 0.18
C ASN A 585 -0.21 14.60 -0.93
N LEU A 586 -0.42 15.92 -0.88
CA LEU A 586 0.00 16.88 -1.91
C LEU A 586 1.45 17.35 -1.74
N HIS A 587 2.38 16.49 -1.36
CA HIS A 587 3.79 16.89 -1.24
C HIS A 587 4.31 17.47 -2.56
N ASN A 588 4.93 18.64 -2.53
CA ASN A 588 5.31 19.47 -3.69
C ASN A 588 4.15 19.79 -4.64
N LEU A 589 2.90 19.72 -4.19
CA LEU A 589 1.68 19.97 -4.97
C LEU A 589 1.52 19.03 -6.19
N PHE A 590 2.05 17.83 -6.13
CA PHE A 590 1.65 16.76 -7.02
C PHE A 590 0.27 16.25 -6.57
N GLY A 591 -0.75 16.50 -7.40
CA GLY A 591 -2.14 16.17 -7.09
C GLY A 591 -2.54 14.75 -7.52
N ASP A 592 -3.84 14.52 -7.52
CA ASP A 592 -4.42 13.24 -7.93
C ASP A 592 -4.01 12.86 -9.35
N THR A 593 -3.85 11.54 -9.57
CA THR A 593 -3.49 11.03 -10.90
C THR A 593 -4.72 10.87 -11.80
N ASN A 594 -4.52 10.90 -13.12
CA ASN A 594 -5.57 10.49 -14.05
C ASN A 594 -6.05 9.09 -13.68
N ALA A 595 -7.37 8.86 -13.64
CA ALA A 595 -7.96 7.55 -13.40
C ALA A 595 -8.90 7.15 -14.56
N VAL A 596 -8.81 5.91 -15.00
CA VAL A 596 -9.61 5.36 -16.10
C VAL A 596 -10.29 4.07 -15.64
N HIS A 597 -11.61 4.02 -15.75
CA HIS A 597 -12.40 2.84 -15.41
C HIS A 597 -12.65 2.02 -16.66
N ILE A 598 -12.22 0.78 -16.64
CA ILE A 598 -12.26 -0.15 -17.77
C ILE A 598 -13.16 -1.33 -17.42
N GLN A 599 -14.06 -1.65 -18.32
CA GLN A 599 -14.89 -2.86 -18.27
C GLN A 599 -14.59 -3.75 -19.48
N LEU A 600 -14.50 -5.05 -19.28
CA LEU A 600 -14.30 -6.04 -20.33
C LEU A 600 -15.60 -6.24 -21.12
N THR A 601 -15.49 -6.25 -22.43
CA THR A 601 -16.59 -6.53 -23.34
C THR A 601 -16.26 -7.69 -24.29
N PRO A 602 -17.24 -8.32 -24.96
CA PRO A 602 -16.95 -9.36 -25.95
C PRO A 602 -16.09 -8.89 -27.15
N LYS A 603 -15.98 -7.57 -27.35
CA LYS A 603 -15.20 -6.95 -28.45
C LYS A 603 -13.88 -6.31 -27.97
N GLY A 604 -13.47 -6.57 -26.74
CA GLY A 604 -12.30 -5.96 -26.12
C GLY A 604 -12.65 -5.27 -24.80
N TYR A 605 -12.65 -3.95 -24.75
CA TYR A 605 -12.97 -3.18 -23.55
C TYR A 605 -13.83 -1.95 -23.86
N GLN A 606 -14.46 -1.45 -22.81
CA GLN A 606 -15.16 -0.18 -22.79
C GLN A 606 -14.57 0.71 -21.69
N ILE A 607 -14.41 2.00 -21.97
CA ILE A 607 -14.10 3.00 -20.96
C ILE A 607 -15.44 3.45 -20.37
N GLU A 608 -15.65 3.14 -19.09
CA GLU A 608 -16.87 3.56 -18.38
C GLU A 608 -16.76 5.00 -17.92
N HIS A 609 -15.62 5.36 -17.28
CA HIS A 609 -15.39 6.68 -16.74
C HIS A 609 -13.93 7.09 -16.95
N VAL A 610 -13.70 8.38 -17.06
CA VAL A 610 -12.39 9.02 -17.01
C VAL A 610 -12.47 10.13 -15.96
N VAL A 611 -11.66 10.01 -14.93
CA VAL A 611 -11.45 11.06 -13.93
C VAL A 611 -10.09 11.68 -14.22
N LYS A 612 -10.08 12.96 -14.60
CA LYS A 612 -8.81 13.67 -14.81
C LYS A 612 -8.17 13.96 -13.47
N GLY A 613 -6.86 13.77 -13.43
CA GLY A 613 -6.07 14.19 -12.28
C GLY A 613 -5.99 15.71 -12.16
N ASP A 614 -5.53 16.18 -11.02
CA ASP A 614 -5.50 17.57 -10.66
C ASP A 614 -4.68 18.45 -11.61
N THR A 615 -5.20 19.58 -11.95
CA THR A 615 -4.48 20.67 -12.63
C THR A 615 -3.67 21.50 -11.62
N MET A 616 -2.71 22.28 -12.11
CA MET A 616 -1.95 23.20 -11.24
C MET A 616 -2.87 24.23 -10.56
N SER A 617 -3.94 24.69 -11.23
CA SER A 617 -4.94 25.59 -10.64
C SER A 617 -5.68 24.94 -9.47
N GLU A 618 -6.03 23.67 -9.59
CA GLU A 618 -6.73 22.94 -8.51
C GLU A 618 -5.84 22.76 -7.29
N VAL A 619 -4.60 22.28 -7.45
CA VAL A 619 -3.70 22.04 -6.30
C VAL A 619 -3.28 23.34 -5.60
N VAL A 620 -3.09 24.46 -6.30
CA VAL A 620 -2.80 25.73 -5.64
C VAL A 620 -4.03 26.27 -4.89
N SER A 621 -5.25 25.94 -5.33
CA SER A 621 -6.48 26.33 -4.62
C SER A 621 -6.61 25.61 -3.27
N TYR A 622 -6.17 24.35 -3.15
CA TYR A 622 -6.16 23.61 -1.88
C TYR A 622 -5.31 24.29 -0.80
N VAL A 623 -4.31 25.05 -1.22
CA VAL A 623 -3.45 25.84 -0.33
C VAL A 623 -3.76 27.33 -0.38
N GLN A 624 -5.00 27.68 -0.80
CA GLN A 624 -5.61 29.01 -0.71
C GLN A 624 -5.07 30.07 -1.66
N TYR A 625 -4.43 29.69 -2.77
CA TYR A 625 -4.11 30.61 -3.85
C TYR A 625 -5.26 30.62 -4.88
N ASP A 626 -5.60 31.84 -5.35
CA ASP A 626 -6.49 32.04 -6.48
C ASP A 626 -5.68 32.17 -7.78
N SER A 627 -6.01 31.39 -8.79
CA SER A 627 -5.26 31.36 -10.04
C SER A 627 -5.40 32.64 -10.87
N GLU A 628 -6.55 33.34 -10.79
CA GLU A 628 -6.76 34.61 -11.50
C GLU A 628 -5.92 35.72 -10.86
N ASP A 629 -5.89 35.78 -9.52
CA ASP A 629 -5.02 36.69 -8.77
C ASP A 629 -3.54 36.44 -9.06
N MET A 630 -3.12 35.17 -9.18
CA MET A 630 -1.76 34.81 -9.54
C MET A 630 -1.38 35.35 -10.94
N VAL A 631 -2.25 35.19 -11.93
CA VAL A 631 -2.03 35.71 -13.30
C VAL A 631 -1.95 37.23 -13.30
N GLU A 632 -2.85 37.90 -12.59
CA GLU A 632 -2.85 39.36 -12.51
C GLU A 632 -1.57 39.90 -11.85
N ASN A 633 -1.10 39.24 -10.79
CA ASN A 633 0.16 39.60 -10.14
C ASN A 633 1.36 39.46 -11.10
N ILE A 634 1.39 38.44 -11.95
CA ILE A 634 2.44 38.28 -12.97
C ILE A 634 2.31 39.35 -14.04
N ARG A 635 1.09 39.69 -14.48
CA ARG A 635 0.86 40.78 -15.45
C ARG A 635 1.41 42.09 -14.95
N GLN A 636 1.11 42.49 -13.71
CA GLN A 636 1.63 43.72 -13.09
C GLN A 636 3.17 43.74 -13.01
N ARG A 637 3.77 42.58 -12.68
CA ARG A 637 5.21 42.43 -12.69
C ARG A 637 5.83 42.59 -14.08
N CYS A 638 5.16 42.05 -15.11
CA CYS A 638 5.56 42.21 -16.50
C CYS A 638 5.52 43.68 -16.95
N GLU A 639 4.41 44.40 -16.65
CA GLU A 639 4.31 45.84 -16.98
C GLU A 639 5.44 46.65 -16.36
N LYS A 640 5.69 46.42 -15.06
CA LYS A 640 6.85 47.10 -14.40
C LYS A 640 8.18 46.75 -15.03
N ALA A 641 8.38 45.48 -15.44
CA ALA A 641 9.63 45.07 -16.09
C ALA A 641 9.80 45.67 -17.49
N LEU A 642 8.68 45.91 -18.22
CA LEU A 642 8.66 46.63 -19.50
C LEU A 642 9.05 48.10 -19.32
N GLU A 643 8.44 48.79 -18.33
CA GLU A 643 8.79 50.17 -17.99
C GLU A 643 10.28 50.32 -17.66
N GLU A 644 10.85 49.36 -16.93
CA GLU A 644 12.27 49.33 -16.56
C GLU A 644 13.18 48.79 -17.69
N ASN A 645 12.68 48.47 -18.86
CA ASN A 645 13.39 47.86 -19.99
C ASN A 645 14.14 46.57 -19.67
N ARG A 646 13.64 45.76 -18.70
CA ARG A 646 14.23 44.47 -18.33
C ARG A 646 13.74 43.31 -19.21
N ILE A 647 12.57 43.44 -19.82
CA ILE A 647 12.00 42.47 -20.77
C ILE A 647 11.41 43.19 -21.97
N THR A 648 11.26 42.48 -23.08
CA THR A 648 10.57 42.96 -24.28
C THR A 648 9.06 42.61 -24.19
N LEU A 649 8.26 43.31 -24.99
CA LEU A 649 6.81 42.98 -25.10
C LEU A 649 6.59 41.54 -25.52
N ALA A 650 7.40 41.00 -26.44
CA ALA A 650 7.30 39.63 -26.90
C ALA A 650 7.59 38.58 -25.77
N GLU A 651 8.60 38.90 -24.94
CA GLU A 651 8.90 38.05 -23.76
C GLU A 651 7.81 38.12 -22.69
N SER A 652 7.25 39.29 -22.44
CA SER A 652 6.12 39.48 -21.54
C SER A 652 4.89 38.65 -22.01
N GLN A 653 4.52 38.78 -23.29
CA GLN A 653 3.42 38.01 -23.86
C GLN A 653 3.66 36.50 -23.77
N ARG A 654 4.87 36.05 -24.08
CA ARG A 654 5.23 34.63 -23.98
C ARG A 654 5.15 34.12 -22.55
N LEU A 655 5.64 34.89 -21.58
CA LEU A 655 5.59 34.53 -20.16
C LEU A 655 4.15 34.38 -19.68
N LEU A 656 3.30 35.38 -19.93
CA LEU A 656 1.90 35.37 -19.52
C LEU A 656 1.14 34.21 -20.16
N GLN A 657 1.29 34.01 -21.46
CA GLN A 657 0.66 32.90 -22.16
C GLN A 657 1.09 31.54 -21.61
N THR A 658 2.40 31.35 -21.35
CA THR A 658 2.91 30.09 -20.78
C THR A 658 2.38 29.90 -19.36
N TYR A 659 2.33 30.95 -18.55
CA TYR A 659 1.85 30.91 -17.18
C TYR A 659 0.37 30.52 -17.09
N GLU A 660 -0.51 31.20 -17.85
CA GLU A 660 -1.93 30.90 -17.92
C GLU A 660 -2.20 29.48 -18.41
N GLN A 661 -1.52 29.05 -19.48
CA GLN A 661 -1.67 27.68 -20.00
C GLN A 661 -1.20 26.62 -19.00
N SER A 662 -0.14 26.90 -18.23
CA SER A 662 0.38 25.95 -17.25
C SER A 662 -0.58 25.70 -16.10
N LEU A 663 -1.32 26.72 -15.65
CA LEU A 663 -2.33 26.58 -14.60
C LEU A 663 -3.42 25.55 -14.94
N GLY A 664 -3.77 25.42 -16.22
CA GLY A 664 -4.75 24.42 -16.70
C GLY A 664 -4.15 23.05 -17.03
N ARG A 665 -2.86 22.82 -16.76
CA ARG A 665 -2.20 21.55 -17.08
C ARG A 665 -2.13 20.64 -15.87
N TYR A 666 -1.98 19.35 -16.16
CA TYR A 666 -1.73 18.29 -15.19
C TYR A 666 -0.46 18.56 -14.39
N THR A 667 -0.45 18.20 -13.11
CA THR A 667 0.67 18.51 -12.18
C THR A 667 1.94 17.69 -12.45
N TYR A 668 1.83 16.57 -13.16
CA TYR A 668 2.96 15.71 -13.53
C TYR A 668 3.57 16.10 -14.88
N LEU A 669 4.72 15.53 -15.20
CA LEU A 669 5.45 15.89 -16.40
C LEU A 669 4.80 15.27 -17.66
N ASN A 670 4.63 16.08 -18.70
CA ASN A 670 4.24 15.59 -20.02
C ASN A 670 5.44 14.92 -20.67
N SER A 671 5.35 13.61 -20.94
CA SER A 671 6.36 12.79 -21.64
C SER A 671 5.92 12.46 -23.06
#